data_a01fc79f3f70919bd5d17c9bc0095dc2
#
_entry.id   a01fc79f3f70919bd5d17c9bc0095dc2
#
_cell.length_a   1.000
_cell.length_b   1.000
_cell.length_c   1.000
_cell.angle_alpha   90.00
_cell.angle_beta   90.00
_cell.angle_gamma   90.00
#
_symmetry.space_group_name_H-M   'P 1'
#
loop_
_entity.id
_entity.type
_entity.pdbx_description
1 polymer ?
#
loop_
_entity_poly.entity_id
_entity_poly.type
_entity_poly.pdbx_seq_one_letter_code
_entity_poly.pdbx_strand_id
1 'polypeptide(L)'
;MATSRKVEATPYTRARRAYSDLQKERLAAPCEAYLPDVLKGSPQVVRKEAVPADAKDAETIRGLFPSTYDTPLVEFAPGAAADAAHEPLKVGVVLSGGQAPGGHNVIAGIYDGVKKWHPDSEMIGFLDGPHGIFTGNFVMITDEIMDGFRNTGGFDMLGSGRHKIESEEHFRDSMAVCNAIGLDGLVVIGGDDSNTNGALLAEYFKANGCKTKVCGAPKTIDGDLKCPPHIPISFGFDTACKTYATLVGNVAVDALSAQKYYHIVRLMGRSASNIALEVALLTRPNACLLGEEVAKEKKSLKDLTVDLADMIEQRSAAGKDYGVIILPEGLIEFIPEFNALISELNDKLADAQVTEAAVLAALSPENASVFKYLPDFIRAQLLLDRDPHGNVQVAKIETEKLLAATVAAELEKRRAAGSYKGSFKAQFHAYGYEGRAGLPTVFDAAYCYALGATASMLLAAGLTGYLASVKNLLAPAPQWQCGGVPITSLCVIERRKGKNKPVINKALVELDGPMSQPFAAFAKIRSELRMLDAYNIPGPIQYDMEGCKASTDIPVTLQLELGAAPKPLDSSRTSKIMGKFIYAPQPLSARSELQQWRSARPHRVPKALKEKSIAAVEIREISATMCPEHDMSYIHKFFSNVEAPMVEIKPFDGRRELPSSQKIGVVF
;
A
#
# COMPACT_ATOMS: atom_id res chain seq x y z
N MET A 1 29.54 -8.31 -39.68
CA MET A 1 30.33 -8.52 -38.45
C MET A 1 29.75 -7.62 -37.38
N ALA A 2 28.97 -8.15 -36.43
CA ALA A 2 28.47 -7.39 -35.32
C ALA A 2 29.65 -7.05 -34.41
N THR A 3 29.99 -5.79 -34.26
CA THR A 3 30.94 -5.31 -33.25
C THR A 3 30.41 -5.77 -31.90
N SER A 4 31.12 -6.67 -31.22
CA SER A 4 30.80 -7.08 -29.86
C SER A 4 30.86 -5.84 -28.96
N ARG A 5 29.68 -5.33 -28.61
CA ARG A 5 29.57 -4.23 -27.63
C ARG A 5 30.10 -4.77 -26.31
N LYS A 6 31.22 -4.23 -25.84
CA LYS A 6 31.75 -4.56 -24.54
C LYS A 6 30.81 -3.96 -23.50
N VAL A 7 30.15 -4.79 -22.71
CA VAL A 7 29.21 -4.37 -21.67
C VAL A 7 29.90 -4.59 -20.34
N GLU A 8 30.17 -3.51 -19.61
CA GLU A 8 30.88 -3.52 -18.33
C GLU A 8 29.93 -3.10 -17.20
N ALA A 9 30.14 -3.66 -16.01
CA ALA A 9 29.37 -3.29 -14.83
C ALA A 9 29.61 -1.83 -14.44
N THR A 10 28.54 -1.13 -14.09
CA THR A 10 28.59 0.23 -13.55
C THR A 10 29.08 0.18 -12.09
N PRO A 11 29.97 1.08 -11.64
CA PRO A 11 30.35 1.16 -10.23
C PRO A 11 29.13 1.42 -9.33
N TYR A 12 29.01 0.66 -8.24
CA TYR A 12 27.89 0.82 -7.32
C TYR A 12 28.10 2.04 -6.41
N THR A 13 27.17 3.01 -6.44
CA THR A 13 27.26 4.27 -5.69
C THR A 13 26.12 4.48 -4.69
N ARG A 14 25.20 3.53 -4.57
CA ARG A 14 23.98 3.65 -3.75
C ARG A 14 24.13 3.00 -2.37
N ALA A 15 25.31 3.10 -1.75
CA ALA A 15 25.53 2.55 -0.42
C ALA A 15 24.53 3.12 0.60
N ARG A 16 23.86 2.24 1.32
CA ARG A 16 22.89 2.61 2.35
C ARG A 16 23.50 2.51 3.73
N ARG A 17 23.12 3.41 4.62
CA ARG A 17 23.41 3.34 6.05
C ARG A 17 22.13 3.11 6.83
N ALA A 18 22.17 2.29 7.86
CA ALA A 18 21.08 2.19 8.82
C ALA A 18 20.97 3.49 9.62
N TYR A 19 19.80 4.13 9.59
CA TYR A 19 19.55 5.40 10.25
C TYR A 19 18.92 5.24 11.64
N SER A 20 18.45 4.07 11.99
CA SER A 20 17.82 3.77 13.28
C SER A 20 18.24 2.40 13.79
N ASP A 21 18.05 2.18 15.10
CA ASP A 21 18.33 0.87 15.71
C ASP A 21 17.38 -0.21 15.17
N LEU A 22 16.13 0.14 14.91
CA LEU A 22 15.18 -0.76 14.23
C LEU A 22 15.71 -1.22 12.86
N GLN A 23 16.28 -0.32 12.06
CA GLN A 23 16.89 -0.72 10.78
C GLN A 23 18.09 -1.64 10.96
N LYS A 24 18.93 -1.40 11.97
CA LYS A 24 20.08 -2.27 12.28
C LYS A 24 19.61 -3.67 12.69
N GLU A 25 18.60 -3.76 13.55
CA GLU A 25 17.97 -5.02 13.96
C GLU A 25 17.39 -5.76 12.75
N ARG A 26 16.70 -5.06 11.88
CA ARG A 26 16.13 -5.62 10.65
C ARG A 26 17.19 -6.13 9.69
N LEU A 27 18.29 -5.40 9.48
CA LEU A 27 19.42 -5.82 8.64
C LEU A 27 20.10 -7.08 9.20
N ALA A 28 20.23 -7.19 10.53
CA ALA A 28 20.84 -8.32 11.19
C ALA A 28 19.93 -9.57 11.30
N ALA A 29 18.62 -9.40 11.08
CA ALA A 29 17.69 -10.50 11.22
C ALA A 29 17.88 -11.55 10.11
N PRO A 30 17.98 -12.85 10.44
CA PRO A 30 18.23 -13.91 9.46
C PRO A 30 17.02 -14.11 8.54
N CYS A 31 17.21 -13.97 7.22
CA CYS A 31 16.16 -14.20 6.25
C CYS A 31 15.82 -15.69 6.08
N GLU A 32 16.72 -16.61 6.44
CA GLU A 32 16.52 -18.05 6.34
C GLU A 32 15.35 -18.59 7.16
N ALA A 33 14.96 -17.90 8.25
CA ALA A 33 13.77 -18.22 9.03
C ALA A 33 12.48 -18.15 8.19
N TYR A 34 12.50 -17.42 7.07
CA TYR A 34 11.38 -17.26 6.15
C TYR A 34 11.38 -18.29 5.01
N LEU A 35 12.44 -19.10 4.90
CA LEU A 35 12.56 -20.04 3.80
C LEU A 35 11.59 -21.21 3.98
N PRO A 36 10.68 -21.46 3.03
CA PRO A 36 9.86 -22.66 3.01
C PRO A 36 10.71 -23.93 3.00
N ASP A 37 10.31 -24.93 3.78
CA ASP A 37 11.10 -26.17 3.95
C ASP A 37 11.39 -26.87 2.62
N VAL A 38 10.44 -26.80 1.68
CA VAL A 38 10.62 -27.35 0.34
C VAL A 38 11.82 -26.75 -0.41
N LEU A 39 12.22 -25.51 -0.09
CA LEU A 39 13.36 -24.83 -0.70
C LEU A 39 14.67 -24.98 0.12
N LYS A 40 14.62 -25.59 1.31
CA LYS A 40 15.81 -25.82 2.14
C LYS A 40 16.69 -26.96 1.63
N GLY A 41 16.09 -27.93 0.92
CA GLY A 41 16.81 -29.03 0.29
C GLY A 41 17.09 -28.79 -1.19
N SER A 42 17.16 -29.89 -1.96
CA SER A 42 17.21 -29.88 -3.44
C SER A 42 15.81 -30.20 -3.96
N PRO A 43 14.95 -29.17 -4.19
CA PRO A 43 13.57 -29.43 -4.60
C PRO A 43 13.51 -30.04 -6.00
N GLN A 44 12.57 -30.94 -6.20
CA GLN A 44 12.25 -31.48 -7.52
C GLN A 44 11.04 -30.72 -8.11
N VAL A 45 11.06 -30.51 -9.42
CA VAL A 45 9.97 -29.89 -10.17
C VAL A 45 8.88 -30.90 -10.45
N VAL A 46 7.70 -30.70 -9.95
CA VAL A 46 6.49 -31.47 -10.25
C VAL A 46 5.65 -30.66 -11.23
N ARG A 47 5.48 -31.19 -12.46
CA ARG A 47 4.61 -30.58 -13.47
C ARG A 47 3.17 -31.00 -13.22
N LYS A 48 2.28 -30.04 -13.21
CA LYS A 48 0.82 -30.21 -13.09
C LYS A 48 0.16 -29.93 -14.45
N GLU A 49 -1.15 -30.05 -14.51
CA GLU A 49 -1.90 -29.66 -15.69
C GLU A 49 -1.70 -28.17 -15.99
N ALA A 50 -1.74 -27.81 -17.27
CA ALA A 50 -1.66 -26.44 -17.70
C ALA A 50 -2.91 -25.68 -17.21
N VAL A 51 -2.70 -24.47 -16.70
CA VAL A 51 -3.80 -23.54 -16.39
C VAL A 51 -4.12 -22.79 -17.68
N PRO A 52 -5.30 -22.97 -18.27
CA PRO A 52 -5.64 -22.25 -19.49
C PRO A 52 -5.82 -20.74 -19.22
N ALA A 53 -5.47 -19.92 -20.21
CA ALA A 53 -5.90 -18.54 -20.24
C ALA A 53 -7.44 -18.45 -20.33
N ASP A 54 -8.00 -17.25 -20.12
CA ASP A 54 -9.43 -17.02 -20.33
C ASP A 54 -9.88 -17.58 -21.71
N ALA A 55 -10.91 -18.41 -21.72
CA ALA A 55 -11.37 -19.12 -22.92
C ALA A 55 -11.67 -18.18 -24.09
N LYS A 56 -12.10 -16.94 -23.79
CA LYS A 56 -12.39 -15.89 -24.77
C LYS A 56 -11.15 -15.44 -25.55
N ASP A 57 -10.00 -15.39 -24.90
CA ASP A 57 -8.77 -14.83 -25.44
C ASP A 57 -7.70 -15.89 -25.73
N ALA A 58 -7.95 -17.14 -25.36
CA ALA A 58 -6.98 -18.24 -25.37
C ALA A 58 -6.28 -18.44 -26.74
N GLU A 59 -7.05 -18.38 -27.84
CA GLU A 59 -6.48 -18.56 -29.19
C GLU A 59 -5.58 -17.39 -29.58
N THR A 60 -5.99 -16.16 -29.29
CA THR A 60 -5.18 -14.96 -29.54
C THR A 60 -3.90 -14.96 -28.72
N ILE A 61 -3.98 -15.33 -27.43
CA ILE A 61 -2.82 -15.41 -26.55
C ILE A 61 -1.87 -16.51 -27.04
N ARG A 62 -2.39 -17.69 -27.44
CA ARG A 62 -1.57 -18.75 -28.03
C ARG A 62 -0.83 -18.27 -29.27
N GLY A 63 -1.48 -17.49 -30.13
CA GLY A 63 -0.84 -16.90 -31.31
C GLY A 63 0.26 -15.89 -30.99
N LEU A 64 0.15 -15.17 -29.86
CA LEU A 64 1.15 -14.21 -29.38
C LEU A 64 2.33 -14.88 -28.64
N PHE A 65 2.12 -16.06 -28.07
CA PHE A 65 3.09 -16.80 -27.24
C PHE A 65 3.28 -18.24 -27.71
N PRO A 66 3.59 -18.51 -28.98
CA PRO A 66 3.64 -19.87 -29.54
C PRO A 66 4.67 -20.78 -28.85
N SER A 67 5.71 -20.21 -28.22
CA SER A 67 6.75 -20.99 -27.55
C SER A 67 6.47 -21.20 -26.05
N THR A 68 5.68 -20.32 -25.39
CA THR A 68 5.50 -20.34 -23.93
C THR A 68 4.05 -20.57 -23.47
N TYR A 69 3.07 -20.63 -24.38
CA TYR A 69 1.65 -20.75 -24.02
C TYR A 69 1.29 -22.07 -23.33
N ASP A 70 1.68 -23.20 -23.89
CA ASP A 70 1.26 -24.52 -23.41
C ASP A 70 2.21 -25.08 -22.30
N THR A 71 2.83 -24.19 -21.51
CA THR A 71 3.67 -24.60 -20.39
C THR A 71 2.82 -25.04 -19.20
N PRO A 72 3.20 -26.13 -18.49
CA PRO A 72 2.43 -26.64 -17.36
C PRO A 72 2.60 -25.74 -16.13
N LEU A 73 1.62 -25.77 -15.22
CA LEU A 73 1.83 -25.31 -13.85
C LEU A 73 2.92 -26.15 -13.19
N VAL A 74 3.78 -25.55 -12.39
CA VAL A 74 4.83 -26.28 -11.66
C VAL A 74 4.72 -26.05 -10.16
N GLU A 75 5.00 -27.10 -9.40
CA GLU A 75 5.14 -27.05 -7.95
C GLU A 75 6.48 -27.67 -7.56
N PHE A 76 7.05 -27.19 -6.48
CA PHE A 76 8.23 -27.81 -5.90
C PHE A 76 7.81 -28.81 -4.82
N ALA A 77 8.42 -30.00 -4.87
CA ALA A 77 8.28 -31.02 -3.85
C ALA A 77 9.67 -31.33 -3.25
N PRO A 78 9.74 -31.83 -2.01
CA PRO A 78 11.00 -32.29 -1.45
C PRO A 78 11.65 -33.35 -2.37
N GLY A 79 12.89 -33.09 -2.79
CA GLY A 79 13.68 -34.02 -3.57
C GLY A 79 14.61 -34.81 -2.65
N ALA A 80 15.12 -35.97 -3.18
CA ALA A 80 16.23 -36.63 -2.53
C ALA A 80 17.47 -35.72 -2.59
N ALA A 81 18.26 -35.71 -1.51
CA ALA A 81 19.53 -34.99 -1.51
C ALA A 81 20.36 -35.55 -2.70
N ALA A 82 20.48 -34.73 -3.73
CA ALA A 82 21.32 -35.09 -4.87
C ALA A 82 22.69 -34.46 -4.64
N ASP A 83 23.71 -35.29 -4.56
CA ASP A 83 25.13 -34.87 -4.65
C ASP A 83 25.49 -34.41 -6.08
N ALA A 84 24.53 -33.92 -6.86
CA ALA A 84 24.78 -33.46 -8.21
C ALA A 84 25.56 -32.13 -8.14
N ALA A 85 26.75 -32.12 -8.67
CA ALA A 85 27.48 -30.89 -8.91
C ALA A 85 26.67 -30.03 -9.90
N HIS A 86 26.18 -28.89 -9.43
CA HIS A 86 25.49 -27.92 -10.27
C HIS A 86 26.50 -26.97 -10.93
N GLU A 87 26.20 -26.54 -12.15
CA GLU A 87 26.96 -25.46 -12.79
C GLU A 87 26.57 -24.11 -12.18
N PRO A 88 27.53 -23.18 -12.02
CA PRO A 88 27.22 -21.83 -11.52
C PRO A 88 26.30 -21.09 -12.47
N LEU A 89 25.39 -20.30 -11.91
CA LEU A 89 24.43 -19.47 -12.65
C LEU A 89 24.78 -18.00 -12.54
N LYS A 90 24.59 -17.28 -13.64
CA LYS A 90 24.59 -15.82 -13.65
C LYS A 90 23.16 -15.32 -13.81
N VAL A 91 22.62 -14.68 -12.76
CA VAL A 91 21.22 -14.26 -12.70
C VAL A 91 21.11 -12.73 -12.60
N GLY A 92 20.28 -12.15 -13.46
CA GLY A 92 19.94 -10.73 -13.44
C GLY A 92 18.61 -10.47 -12.74
N VAL A 93 18.50 -9.34 -12.08
CA VAL A 93 17.25 -8.85 -11.51
C VAL A 93 16.97 -7.41 -11.95
N VAL A 94 15.70 -7.09 -12.09
CA VAL A 94 15.24 -5.73 -12.39
C VAL A 94 14.00 -5.39 -11.58
N LEU A 95 14.00 -4.17 -11.00
CA LEU A 95 12.84 -3.60 -10.32
C LEU A 95 12.05 -2.73 -11.30
N SER A 96 10.80 -3.08 -11.56
CA SER A 96 9.98 -2.44 -12.59
C SER A 96 8.68 -1.85 -12.05
N GLY A 97 8.37 -0.63 -12.50
CA GLY A 97 7.14 0.08 -12.14
C GLY A 97 7.26 0.87 -10.83
N GLY A 98 6.11 1.13 -10.19
CA GLY A 98 6.07 1.83 -8.89
C GLY A 98 6.68 0.98 -7.77
N GLN A 99 7.19 1.65 -6.74
CA GLN A 99 7.79 0.97 -5.59
C GLN A 99 6.75 0.20 -4.76
N ALA A 100 7.22 -0.83 -4.07
CA ALA A 100 6.46 -1.57 -3.07
C ALA A 100 7.41 -2.07 -1.96
N PRO A 101 6.96 -2.13 -0.69
CA PRO A 101 7.77 -2.67 0.39
C PRO A 101 8.07 -4.16 0.16
N GLY A 102 9.33 -4.55 0.37
CA GLY A 102 9.76 -5.95 0.25
C GLY A 102 10.56 -6.28 -1.00
N GLY A 103 10.73 -5.33 -1.94
CA GLY A 103 11.54 -5.57 -3.15
C GLY A 103 12.95 -6.06 -2.86
N HIS A 104 13.61 -5.51 -1.84
CA HIS A 104 14.93 -5.95 -1.40
C HIS A 104 14.92 -7.37 -0.86
N ASN A 105 13.83 -7.82 -0.22
CA ASN A 105 13.70 -9.21 0.25
C ASN A 105 13.53 -10.19 -0.91
N VAL A 106 12.85 -9.80 -1.99
CA VAL A 106 12.81 -10.63 -3.21
C VAL A 106 14.23 -10.80 -3.77
N ILE A 107 14.99 -9.68 -3.86
CA ILE A 107 16.39 -9.72 -4.31
C ILE A 107 17.23 -10.59 -3.39
N ALA A 108 17.09 -10.48 -2.06
CA ALA A 108 17.78 -11.31 -1.08
C ALA A 108 17.47 -12.80 -1.27
N GLY A 109 16.19 -13.14 -1.46
CA GLY A 109 15.79 -14.53 -1.72
C GLY A 109 16.36 -15.10 -3.01
N ILE A 110 16.46 -14.27 -4.07
CA ILE A 110 17.14 -14.69 -5.33
C ILE A 110 18.62 -14.87 -5.08
N TYR A 111 19.27 -13.91 -4.42
CA TYR A 111 20.70 -13.92 -4.13
C TYR A 111 21.11 -15.17 -3.35
N ASP A 112 20.46 -15.40 -2.22
CA ASP A 112 20.75 -16.55 -1.37
C ASP A 112 20.40 -17.87 -2.08
N GLY A 113 19.31 -17.89 -2.87
CA GLY A 113 18.93 -19.06 -3.67
C GLY A 113 19.96 -19.45 -4.73
N VAL A 114 20.50 -18.49 -5.49
CA VAL A 114 21.53 -18.78 -6.50
C VAL A 114 22.89 -19.10 -5.87
N LYS A 115 23.25 -18.49 -4.74
CA LYS A 115 24.46 -18.83 -3.97
C LYS A 115 24.38 -20.22 -3.34
N LYS A 116 23.20 -20.61 -2.89
CA LYS A 116 22.93 -21.97 -2.41
C LYS A 116 22.97 -23.00 -3.54
N TRP A 117 22.51 -22.66 -4.74
CA TRP A 117 22.60 -23.50 -5.92
C TRP A 117 24.07 -23.84 -6.28
N HIS A 118 24.91 -22.80 -6.34
CA HIS A 118 26.35 -22.93 -6.50
C HIS A 118 27.07 -21.70 -5.91
N PRO A 119 28.12 -21.85 -5.09
CA PRO A 119 28.83 -20.72 -4.44
C PRO A 119 29.39 -19.70 -5.43
N ASP A 120 29.87 -20.16 -6.60
CA ASP A 120 30.44 -19.30 -7.64
C ASP A 120 29.36 -18.65 -8.53
N SER A 121 28.07 -18.86 -8.26
CA SER A 121 27.01 -18.17 -8.99
C SER A 121 27.11 -16.66 -8.76
N GLU A 122 26.80 -15.89 -9.80
CA GLU A 122 26.84 -14.44 -9.80
C GLU A 122 25.46 -13.83 -9.93
N MET A 123 25.24 -12.69 -9.28
CA MET A 123 24.02 -11.93 -9.44
C MET A 123 24.31 -10.50 -9.87
N ILE A 124 23.54 -10.02 -10.84
CA ILE A 124 23.58 -8.62 -11.31
C ILE A 124 22.25 -7.94 -11.09
N GLY A 125 22.28 -6.63 -10.84
CA GLY A 125 21.10 -5.76 -10.76
C GLY A 125 21.07 -4.76 -11.90
N PHE A 126 20.04 -4.79 -12.73
CA PHE A 126 19.83 -3.76 -13.74
C PHE A 126 19.33 -2.48 -13.08
N LEU A 127 19.99 -1.35 -13.39
CA LEU A 127 19.71 -0.06 -12.77
C LEU A 127 18.55 0.65 -13.47
N ASP A 128 17.75 1.36 -12.67
CA ASP A 128 16.71 2.28 -13.12
C ASP A 128 15.59 1.63 -13.96
N GLY A 129 15.35 0.34 -13.68
CA GLY A 129 14.27 -0.41 -14.28
C GLY A 129 14.61 -1.06 -15.62
N PRO A 130 13.58 -1.42 -16.43
CA PRO A 130 13.78 -2.16 -17.68
C PRO A 130 14.69 -1.47 -18.71
N HIS A 131 14.84 -0.14 -18.63
CA HIS A 131 15.80 0.61 -19.43
C HIS A 131 17.22 0.06 -19.28
N GLY A 132 17.61 -0.32 -18.07
CA GLY A 132 18.93 -0.90 -17.80
C GLY A 132 19.19 -2.20 -18.57
N ILE A 133 18.15 -2.99 -18.90
CA ILE A 133 18.30 -4.26 -19.61
C ILE A 133 18.79 -4.00 -21.04
N PHE A 134 18.09 -3.18 -21.82
CA PHE A 134 18.47 -2.98 -23.24
C PHE A 134 19.61 -1.99 -23.44
N THR A 135 19.92 -1.15 -22.43
CA THR A 135 21.10 -0.26 -22.48
C THR A 135 22.37 -0.92 -21.92
N GLY A 136 22.24 -2.02 -21.16
CA GLY A 136 23.36 -2.69 -20.50
C GLY A 136 23.87 -1.92 -19.27
N ASN A 137 22.98 -1.19 -18.57
CA ASN A 137 23.31 -0.50 -17.33
C ASN A 137 23.01 -1.39 -16.13
N PHE A 138 24.03 -1.98 -15.51
CA PHE A 138 23.90 -2.93 -14.40
C PHE A 138 25.07 -2.84 -13.42
N VAL A 139 24.87 -3.39 -12.24
CA VAL A 139 25.88 -3.55 -11.18
C VAL A 139 26.01 -5.02 -10.79
N MET A 140 27.20 -5.41 -10.32
CA MET A 140 27.39 -6.69 -9.65
C MET A 140 26.86 -6.60 -8.23
N ILE A 141 26.01 -7.53 -7.81
CA ILE A 141 25.52 -7.60 -6.44
C ILE A 141 26.44 -8.52 -5.65
N THR A 142 27.14 -7.94 -4.67
CA THR A 142 28.03 -8.63 -3.75
C THR A 142 27.38 -8.83 -2.38
N ASP A 143 27.97 -9.67 -1.53
CA ASP A 143 27.51 -9.83 -0.13
C ASP A 143 27.42 -8.48 0.60
N GLU A 144 28.45 -7.62 0.46
CA GLU A 144 28.47 -6.30 1.09
C GLU A 144 27.29 -5.41 0.66
N ILE A 145 26.96 -5.43 -0.65
CA ILE A 145 25.81 -4.68 -1.16
C ILE A 145 24.51 -5.30 -0.61
N MET A 146 24.38 -6.63 -0.67
CA MET A 146 23.15 -7.31 -0.25
C MET A 146 22.87 -7.11 1.24
N ASP A 147 23.88 -7.21 2.08
CA ASP A 147 23.76 -7.06 3.54
C ASP A 147 23.31 -5.65 3.95
N GLY A 148 23.62 -4.65 3.13
CA GLY A 148 23.12 -3.28 3.33
C GLY A 148 21.62 -3.08 3.08
N PHE A 149 20.94 -4.08 2.49
CA PHE A 149 19.52 -3.96 2.07
C PHE A 149 18.61 -5.06 2.59
N ARG A 150 19.11 -6.08 3.27
CA ARG A 150 18.28 -7.18 3.80
C ARG A 150 17.17 -6.64 4.70
N ASN A 151 15.96 -7.18 4.55
CA ASN A 151 14.78 -6.80 5.34
C ASN A 151 14.43 -5.30 5.34
N THR A 152 14.89 -4.54 4.35
CA THR A 152 14.54 -3.14 4.18
C THR A 152 13.50 -2.96 3.07
N GLY A 153 12.73 -1.88 3.15
CA GLY A 153 11.72 -1.57 2.13
C GLY A 153 12.27 -0.69 1.00
N GLY A 154 11.45 -0.51 -0.01
CA GLY A 154 11.75 0.35 -1.15
C GLY A 154 12.48 -0.35 -2.30
N PHE A 155 12.88 0.43 -3.29
CA PHE A 155 13.57 -0.01 -4.50
C PHE A 155 14.89 0.74 -4.71
N ASP A 156 15.39 1.40 -3.67
CA ASP A 156 16.55 2.29 -3.71
C ASP A 156 17.88 1.54 -3.96
N MET A 157 17.93 0.23 -3.75
CA MET A 157 19.09 -0.57 -4.10
C MET A 157 19.46 -0.47 -5.58
N LEU A 158 18.48 -0.63 -6.48
CA LEU A 158 18.70 -0.63 -7.92
C LEU A 158 18.03 0.57 -8.64
N GLY A 159 17.08 1.23 -7.96
CA GLY A 159 16.15 2.14 -8.61
C GLY A 159 15.08 1.40 -9.39
N SER A 160 14.13 2.13 -9.92
CA SER A 160 12.99 1.58 -10.67
C SER A 160 12.62 2.49 -11.81
N GLY A 161 12.07 1.93 -12.88
CA GLY A 161 11.62 2.67 -14.04
C GLY A 161 10.34 2.11 -14.66
N ARG A 162 9.68 2.91 -15.48
CA ARG A 162 8.45 2.56 -16.20
C ARG A 162 8.65 2.38 -17.69
N HIS A 163 9.90 2.35 -18.16
CA HIS A 163 10.18 2.07 -19.56
C HIS A 163 9.69 0.66 -19.90
N LYS A 164 9.06 0.53 -21.06
CA LYS A 164 8.59 -0.75 -21.58
C LYS A 164 9.51 -1.23 -22.70
N ILE A 165 9.77 -2.51 -22.74
CA ILE A 165 10.43 -3.19 -23.86
C ILE A 165 9.31 -3.57 -24.82
N GLU A 166 9.01 -2.72 -25.82
CA GLU A 166 7.86 -2.89 -26.73
C GLU A 166 8.27 -2.93 -28.21
N SER A 167 9.43 -2.35 -28.56
CA SER A 167 9.92 -2.35 -29.94
C SER A 167 10.80 -3.58 -30.20
N GLU A 168 10.82 -4.03 -31.46
CA GLU A 168 11.72 -5.10 -31.89
C GLU A 168 13.20 -4.77 -31.61
N GLU A 169 13.57 -3.51 -31.69
CA GLU A 169 14.90 -3.03 -31.33
C GLU A 169 15.20 -3.25 -29.84
N HIS A 170 14.28 -2.88 -28.94
CA HIS A 170 14.46 -3.11 -27.51
C HIS A 170 14.57 -4.60 -27.16
N PHE A 171 13.79 -5.48 -27.81
CA PHE A 171 13.90 -6.92 -27.61
C PHE A 171 15.26 -7.46 -28.08
N ARG A 172 15.71 -7.06 -29.28
CA ARG A 172 16.99 -7.45 -29.82
C ARG A 172 18.15 -6.95 -28.94
N ASP A 173 18.11 -5.68 -28.51
CA ASP A 173 19.16 -5.09 -27.68
C ASP A 173 19.19 -5.74 -26.28
N SER A 174 18.03 -6.04 -25.69
CA SER A 174 17.93 -6.81 -24.43
C SER A 174 18.60 -8.18 -24.57
N MET A 175 18.31 -8.90 -25.66
CA MET A 175 18.91 -10.21 -25.93
C MET A 175 20.43 -10.08 -26.15
N ALA A 176 20.87 -9.05 -26.88
CA ALA A 176 22.29 -8.81 -27.14
C ALA A 176 23.06 -8.55 -25.83
N VAL A 177 22.49 -7.75 -24.92
CA VAL A 177 23.07 -7.48 -23.58
C VAL A 177 23.12 -8.78 -22.76
N CYS A 178 22.02 -9.53 -22.66
CA CYS A 178 21.98 -10.78 -21.92
C CYS A 178 23.02 -11.79 -22.42
N ASN A 179 23.17 -11.92 -23.76
CA ASN A 179 24.17 -12.80 -24.36
C ASN A 179 25.61 -12.30 -24.09
N ALA A 180 25.88 -10.99 -24.19
CA ALA A 180 27.19 -10.41 -23.96
C ALA A 180 27.66 -10.59 -22.51
N ILE A 181 26.75 -10.51 -21.54
CA ILE A 181 27.03 -10.75 -20.11
C ILE A 181 27.11 -12.26 -19.83
N GLY A 182 26.55 -13.12 -20.68
CA GLY A 182 26.42 -14.55 -20.43
C GLY A 182 25.34 -14.90 -19.42
N LEU A 183 24.23 -14.17 -19.40
CA LEU A 183 23.16 -14.29 -18.42
C LEU A 183 22.38 -15.60 -18.60
N ASP A 184 22.21 -16.38 -17.52
CA ASP A 184 21.44 -17.62 -17.52
C ASP A 184 19.97 -17.38 -17.18
N GLY A 185 19.69 -16.43 -16.31
CA GLY A 185 18.35 -16.09 -15.87
C GLY A 185 18.14 -14.60 -15.63
N LEU A 186 16.90 -14.13 -15.81
CA LEU A 186 16.45 -12.77 -15.53
C LEU A 186 15.16 -12.84 -14.72
N VAL A 187 15.12 -12.16 -13.55
CA VAL A 187 13.90 -12.01 -12.75
C VAL A 187 13.37 -10.58 -12.90
N VAL A 188 12.13 -10.47 -13.39
CA VAL A 188 11.39 -9.20 -13.47
C VAL A 188 10.54 -9.06 -12.22
N ILE A 189 10.91 -8.13 -11.33
CA ILE A 189 10.16 -7.82 -10.11
C ILE A 189 9.24 -6.65 -10.41
N GLY A 190 7.95 -6.91 -10.63
CA GLY A 190 7.04 -5.86 -11.10
C GLY A 190 5.56 -6.20 -11.04
N GLY A 191 4.73 -5.23 -11.41
CA GLY A 191 3.28 -5.38 -11.50
C GLY A 191 2.81 -6.10 -12.77
N ASP A 192 1.52 -5.98 -13.08
CA ASP A 192 0.84 -6.56 -14.24
C ASP A 192 1.56 -6.25 -15.58
N ASP A 193 1.74 -4.97 -15.90
CA ASP A 193 2.45 -4.53 -17.11
C ASP A 193 3.90 -5.06 -17.19
N SER A 194 4.59 -5.07 -16.05
CA SER A 194 6.00 -5.50 -16.01
C SER A 194 6.15 -7.00 -16.22
N ASN A 195 5.27 -7.81 -15.61
CA ASN A 195 5.28 -9.26 -15.79
C ASN A 195 4.75 -9.67 -17.17
N THR A 196 3.78 -8.93 -17.74
CA THR A 196 3.40 -9.09 -19.15
C THR A 196 4.59 -8.84 -20.06
N ASN A 197 5.38 -7.79 -19.80
CA ASN A 197 6.59 -7.51 -20.56
C ASN A 197 7.66 -8.60 -20.36
N GLY A 198 7.76 -9.14 -19.14
CA GLY A 198 8.59 -10.33 -18.85
C GLY A 198 8.18 -11.57 -19.65
N ALA A 199 6.87 -11.80 -19.83
CA ALA A 199 6.37 -12.89 -20.68
C ALA A 199 6.75 -12.70 -22.15
N LEU A 200 6.62 -11.47 -22.67
CA LEU A 200 7.05 -11.14 -24.05
C LEU A 200 8.56 -11.33 -24.24
N LEU A 201 9.38 -10.96 -23.26
CA LEU A 201 10.82 -11.24 -23.27
C LEU A 201 11.12 -12.73 -23.26
N ALA A 202 10.40 -13.50 -22.42
CA ALA A 202 10.55 -14.95 -22.34
C ALA A 202 10.25 -15.62 -23.68
N GLU A 203 9.17 -15.19 -24.34
CA GLU A 203 8.77 -15.67 -25.66
C GLU A 203 9.84 -15.33 -26.71
N TYR A 204 10.25 -14.06 -26.77
CA TYR A 204 11.26 -13.59 -27.73
C TYR A 204 12.60 -14.32 -27.55
N PHE A 205 13.08 -14.45 -26.32
CA PHE A 205 14.34 -15.12 -26.03
C PHE A 205 14.29 -16.60 -26.42
N LYS A 206 13.20 -17.29 -26.08
CA LYS A 206 13.01 -18.70 -26.42
C LYS A 206 12.90 -18.92 -27.93
N ALA A 207 12.15 -18.07 -28.63
CA ALA A 207 11.98 -18.14 -30.08
C ALA A 207 13.30 -17.88 -30.84
N ASN A 208 14.21 -17.09 -30.28
CA ASN A 208 15.49 -16.73 -30.91
C ASN A 208 16.69 -17.53 -30.33
N GLY A 209 16.45 -18.62 -29.58
CA GLY A 209 17.51 -19.48 -29.09
C GLY A 209 18.43 -18.88 -28.03
N CYS A 210 18.00 -17.81 -27.35
CA CYS A 210 18.74 -17.22 -26.23
C CYS A 210 18.72 -18.17 -25.02
N LYS A 211 19.87 -18.34 -24.35
CA LYS A 211 19.95 -19.20 -23.15
C LYS A 211 19.23 -18.64 -21.95
N THR A 212 19.12 -17.31 -21.85
CA THR A 212 18.54 -16.60 -20.71
C THR A 212 17.08 -16.96 -20.49
N LYS A 213 16.76 -17.49 -19.32
CA LYS A 213 15.37 -17.75 -18.88
C LYS A 213 14.81 -16.52 -18.20
N VAL A 214 13.52 -16.25 -18.38
CA VAL A 214 12.86 -15.07 -17.79
C VAL A 214 11.73 -15.54 -16.88
N CYS A 215 11.77 -15.12 -15.61
CA CYS A 215 10.72 -15.31 -14.63
C CYS A 215 10.27 -14.00 -14.02
N GLY A 216 9.10 -13.97 -13.41
CA GLY A 216 8.57 -12.81 -12.73
C GLY A 216 8.33 -13.01 -11.24
N ALA A 217 8.23 -11.91 -10.49
CA ALA A 217 7.74 -11.88 -9.11
C ALA A 217 6.57 -10.88 -9.00
N PRO A 218 5.42 -11.28 -8.39
CA PRO A 218 4.19 -10.47 -8.37
C PRO A 218 4.29 -9.30 -7.38
N LYS A 219 4.43 -8.08 -7.88
CA LYS A 219 4.59 -6.86 -7.13
C LYS A 219 3.45 -5.89 -7.43
N THR A 220 2.66 -5.53 -6.45
CA THR A 220 1.83 -4.30 -6.43
C THR A 220 1.28 -4.06 -5.03
N ILE A 221 1.26 -2.81 -4.59
CA ILE A 221 0.56 -2.47 -3.35
C ILE A 221 -0.96 -2.44 -3.52
N ASP A 222 -1.46 -2.38 -4.77
CA ASP A 222 -2.90 -2.25 -5.05
C ASP A 222 -3.68 -3.56 -4.83
N GLY A 223 -2.98 -4.69 -4.67
CA GLY A 223 -3.60 -6.00 -4.48
C GLY A 223 -4.34 -6.54 -5.71
N ASP A 224 -4.15 -5.90 -6.87
CA ASP A 224 -4.83 -6.21 -8.11
C ASP A 224 -4.11 -7.24 -9.00
N LEU A 225 -2.88 -7.66 -8.64
CA LEU A 225 -2.18 -8.76 -9.29
C LEU A 225 -2.30 -10.01 -8.44
N LYS A 226 -3.41 -10.71 -8.58
CA LYS A 226 -3.68 -12.00 -7.95
C LYS A 226 -4.48 -12.91 -8.87
N CYS A 227 -4.27 -14.23 -8.74
CA CYS A 227 -5.02 -15.27 -9.43
C CYS A 227 -5.13 -16.49 -8.51
N PRO A 228 -6.12 -16.51 -7.61
CA PRO A 228 -6.30 -17.62 -6.69
C PRO A 228 -6.59 -18.94 -7.43
N PRO A 229 -6.14 -20.08 -6.94
CA PRO A 229 -5.33 -20.30 -5.74
C PRO A 229 -3.82 -20.13 -5.99
N HIS A 230 -3.39 -19.78 -7.21
CA HIS A 230 -1.98 -19.85 -7.63
C HIS A 230 -1.16 -18.63 -7.19
N ILE A 231 -1.70 -17.42 -7.35
CA ILE A 231 -1.13 -16.16 -6.87
C ILE A 231 -2.15 -15.57 -5.89
N PRO A 232 -2.06 -15.90 -4.58
CA PRO A 232 -3.07 -15.48 -3.62
C PRO A 232 -3.01 -13.98 -3.32
N ILE A 233 -1.82 -13.38 -3.45
CA ILE A 233 -1.60 -11.94 -3.22
C ILE A 233 -0.31 -11.49 -3.90
N SER A 234 -0.21 -10.20 -4.21
CA SER A 234 1.04 -9.54 -4.60
C SER A 234 1.74 -8.95 -3.39
N PHE A 235 3.07 -8.91 -3.38
CA PHE A 235 3.81 -8.36 -2.26
C PHE A 235 3.73 -6.82 -2.18
N GLY A 236 3.88 -6.30 -0.98
CA GLY A 236 3.81 -4.89 -0.65
C GLY A 236 2.40 -4.42 -0.26
N PHE A 237 1.36 -5.18 -0.56
CA PHE A 237 -0.01 -4.88 -0.20
C PHE A 237 -0.22 -4.84 1.32
N ASP A 238 0.27 -5.86 2.04
CA ASP A 238 0.11 -5.96 3.50
C ASP A 238 0.74 -4.77 4.21
N THR A 239 1.99 -4.44 3.87
CA THR A 239 2.71 -3.30 4.46
C THR A 239 2.02 -1.97 4.16
N ALA A 240 1.60 -1.75 2.91
CA ALA A 240 0.91 -0.53 2.52
C ALA A 240 -0.41 -0.37 3.29
N CYS A 241 -1.23 -1.42 3.33
CA CYS A 241 -2.52 -1.39 4.02
C CYS A 241 -2.36 -1.16 5.54
N LYS A 242 -1.38 -1.81 6.19
CA LYS A 242 -1.11 -1.61 7.61
C LYS A 242 -0.56 -0.22 7.92
N THR A 243 0.25 0.35 7.02
CA THR A 243 0.69 1.75 7.12
C THR A 243 -0.50 2.70 7.09
N TYR A 244 -1.38 2.54 6.10
CA TYR A 244 -2.57 3.39 6.00
C TYR A 244 -3.54 3.16 7.16
N ALA A 245 -3.71 1.92 7.60
CA ALA A 245 -4.56 1.60 8.75
C ALA A 245 -4.06 2.24 10.05
N THR A 246 -2.74 2.33 10.25
CA THR A 246 -2.15 3.06 11.37
C THR A 246 -2.52 4.55 11.32
N LEU A 247 -2.37 5.18 10.15
CA LEU A 247 -2.70 6.60 9.94
C LEU A 247 -4.20 6.86 10.11
N VAL A 248 -5.04 6.04 9.51
CA VAL A 248 -6.51 6.14 9.63
C VAL A 248 -6.96 5.92 11.08
N GLY A 249 -6.36 4.95 11.78
CA GLY A 249 -6.63 4.71 13.20
C GLY A 249 -6.32 5.93 14.06
N ASN A 250 -5.20 6.61 13.83
CA ASN A 250 -4.83 7.84 14.53
C ASN A 250 -5.84 8.98 14.24
N VAL A 251 -6.23 9.14 12.98
CA VAL A 251 -7.27 10.11 12.57
C VAL A 251 -8.62 9.79 13.21
N ALA A 252 -8.98 8.52 13.36
CA ALA A 252 -10.21 8.10 14.01
C ALA A 252 -10.23 8.44 15.50
N VAL A 253 -9.07 8.34 16.20
CA VAL A 253 -8.94 8.80 17.60
C VAL A 253 -9.11 10.31 17.69
N ASP A 254 -8.53 11.07 16.77
CA ASP A 254 -8.69 12.53 16.74
C ASP A 254 -10.14 12.92 16.50
N ALA A 255 -10.81 12.31 15.53
CA ALA A 255 -12.23 12.50 15.25
C ALA A 255 -13.10 12.26 16.49
N LEU A 256 -12.85 11.14 17.19
CA LEU A 256 -13.57 10.77 18.41
C LEU A 256 -13.32 11.75 19.55
N SER A 257 -12.10 12.27 19.67
CA SER A 257 -11.70 13.19 20.74
C SER A 257 -12.21 14.61 20.49
N ALA A 258 -12.09 15.09 19.25
CA ALA A 258 -12.47 16.44 18.86
C ALA A 258 -13.99 16.61 18.67
N GLN A 259 -14.69 15.57 18.23
CA GLN A 259 -16.14 15.49 17.99
C GLN A 259 -16.71 16.59 17.07
N LYS A 260 -15.96 17.06 16.07
CA LYS A 260 -16.35 18.23 15.25
C LYS A 260 -15.95 18.21 13.79
N TYR A 261 -15.30 17.15 13.28
CA TYR A 261 -14.85 17.06 11.90
C TYR A 261 -15.20 15.70 11.28
N TYR A 262 -15.55 15.71 9.99
CA TYR A 262 -15.56 14.54 9.14
C TYR A 262 -14.22 14.44 8.44
N HIS A 263 -13.45 13.39 8.72
CA HIS A 263 -12.21 13.10 8.05
C HIS A 263 -12.49 12.25 6.82
N ILE A 264 -12.21 12.80 5.65
CA ILE A 264 -12.39 12.11 4.37
C ILE A 264 -11.02 11.69 3.89
N VAL A 265 -10.80 10.38 3.85
CA VAL A 265 -9.50 9.76 3.58
C VAL A 265 -9.52 9.08 2.22
N ARG A 266 -8.75 9.62 1.28
CA ARG A 266 -8.49 9.01 -0.02
C ARG A 266 -7.25 8.11 0.08
N LEU A 267 -7.41 6.83 -0.24
CA LEU A 267 -6.34 5.85 -0.23
C LEU A 267 -5.88 5.53 -1.65
N MET A 268 -4.60 5.23 -1.82
CA MET A 268 -4.07 4.71 -3.07
C MET A 268 -4.82 3.44 -3.50
N GLY A 269 -4.83 3.15 -4.78
CA GLY A 269 -5.60 2.08 -5.41
C GLY A 269 -6.43 2.64 -6.56
N ARG A 270 -5.81 2.67 -7.77
CA ARG A 270 -6.43 3.31 -8.94
C ARG A 270 -7.46 2.43 -9.61
N SER A 271 -7.14 1.16 -9.81
CA SER A 271 -7.94 0.25 -10.62
C SER A 271 -8.86 -0.65 -9.81
N ALA A 272 -8.66 -0.75 -8.50
CA ALA A 272 -9.40 -1.63 -7.61
C ALA A 272 -9.47 -1.03 -6.21
N SER A 273 -10.50 -1.40 -5.45
CA SER A 273 -10.73 -0.92 -4.09
C SER A 273 -10.15 -1.84 -3.01
N ASN A 274 -9.24 -2.77 -3.35
CA ASN A 274 -8.70 -3.74 -2.40
C ASN A 274 -8.07 -3.08 -1.17
N ILE A 275 -7.27 -2.03 -1.34
CA ILE A 275 -6.66 -1.27 -0.23
C ILE A 275 -7.74 -0.65 0.66
N ALA A 276 -8.75 -0.01 0.05
CA ALA A 276 -9.82 0.65 0.80
C ALA A 276 -10.62 -0.36 1.63
N LEU A 277 -10.91 -1.54 1.07
CA LEU A 277 -11.61 -2.62 1.78
C LEU A 277 -10.76 -3.19 2.93
N GLU A 278 -9.47 -3.47 2.69
CA GLU A 278 -8.56 -3.96 3.74
C GLU A 278 -8.46 -2.96 4.90
N VAL A 279 -8.22 -1.69 4.60
CA VAL A 279 -8.12 -0.63 5.62
C VAL A 279 -9.46 -0.44 6.35
N ALA A 280 -10.60 -0.56 5.65
CA ALA A 280 -11.92 -0.47 6.30
C ALA A 280 -12.17 -1.64 7.26
N LEU A 281 -11.77 -2.85 6.91
CA LEU A 281 -11.85 -4.03 7.81
C LEU A 281 -10.92 -3.88 9.03
N LEU A 282 -9.74 -3.26 8.84
CA LEU A 282 -8.79 -3.01 9.91
C LEU A 282 -9.22 -1.89 10.84
N THR A 283 -9.84 -0.81 10.35
CA THR A 283 -10.07 0.43 11.12
C THR A 283 -11.53 0.73 11.43
N ARG A 284 -12.49 0.10 10.72
CA ARG A 284 -13.94 0.26 10.92
C ARG A 284 -14.42 1.70 10.85
N PRO A 285 -14.21 2.40 9.72
CA PRO A 285 -14.69 3.78 9.51
C PRO A 285 -16.21 3.84 9.43
N ASN A 286 -16.81 5.02 9.54
CA ASN A 286 -18.27 5.20 9.42
C ASN A 286 -18.77 4.92 7.99
N ALA A 287 -17.95 5.19 6.98
CA ALA A 287 -18.24 4.82 5.60
C ALA A 287 -16.95 4.42 4.88
N CYS A 288 -17.07 3.45 3.98
CA CYS A 288 -16.07 3.13 2.98
C CYS A 288 -16.78 2.96 1.64
N LEU A 289 -16.38 3.76 0.65
CA LEU A 289 -16.89 3.66 -0.71
C LEU A 289 -16.00 2.67 -1.48
N LEU A 290 -16.63 1.74 -2.21
CA LEU A 290 -15.95 0.77 -3.04
C LEU A 290 -16.34 1.01 -4.50
N GLY A 291 -15.36 1.19 -5.38
CA GLY A 291 -15.62 1.51 -6.79
C GLY A 291 -16.41 0.42 -7.49
N GLU A 292 -16.09 -0.85 -7.23
CA GLU A 292 -16.75 -2.01 -7.82
C GLU A 292 -18.25 -2.06 -7.45
N GLU A 293 -18.60 -1.69 -6.22
CA GLU A 293 -19.99 -1.60 -5.79
C GLU A 293 -20.71 -0.44 -6.50
N VAL A 294 -20.06 0.73 -6.59
CA VAL A 294 -20.58 1.91 -7.31
C VAL A 294 -20.86 1.57 -8.77
N ALA A 295 -19.94 0.89 -9.45
CA ALA A 295 -20.13 0.48 -10.84
C ALA A 295 -21.24 -0.55 -11.00
N LYS A 296 -21.32 -1.57 -10.13
CA LYS A 296 -22.36 -2.62 -10.17
C LYS A 296 -23.74 -2.04 -9.96
N GLU A 297 -23.90 -1.14 -9.00
CA GLU A 297 -25.17 -0.50 -8.68
C GLU A 297 -25.45 0.73 -9.57
N LYS A 298 -24.50 1.11 -10.44
CA LYS A 298 -24.57 2.28 -11.32
C LYS A 298 -24.88 3.57 -10.55
N LYS A 299 -24.30 3.72 -9.35
CA LYS A 299 -24.51 4.90 -8.52
C LYS A 299 -23.88 6.13 -9.16
N SER A 300 -24.68 7.16 -9.34
CA SER A 300 -24.21 8.50 -9.77
C SER A 300 -23.52 9.24 -8.64
N LEU A 301 -22.80 10.32 -8.95
CA LEU A 301 -22.26 11.24 -7.96
C LEU A 301 -23.37 11.76 -7.02
N LYS A 302 -24.57 12.01 -7.56
CA LYS A 302 -25.72 12.43 -6.77
C LYS A 302 -26.16 11.38 -5.76
N ASP A 303 -26.20 10.09 -6.16
CA ASP A 303 -26.59 9.00 -5.25
C ASP A 303 -25.58 8.85 -4.12
N LEU A 304 -24.28 8.93 -4.41
CA LEU A 304 -23.23 8.91 -3.39
C LEU A 304 -23.33 10.12 -2.45
N THR A 305 -23.64 11.30 -3.00
CA THR A 305 -23.83 12.53 -2.23
C THR A 305 -24.99 12.39 -1.25
N VAL A 306 -26.15 11.89 -1.73
CA VAL A 306 -27.35 11.70 -0.91
C VAL A 306 -27.10 10.66 0.18
N ASP A 307 -26.50 9.52 -0.16
CA ASP A 307 -26.19 8.45 0.79
C ASP A 307 -25.28 8.91 1.94
N LEU A 308 -24.23 9.70 1.63
CA LEU A 308 -23.37 10.29 2.65
C LEU A 308 -24.07 11.38 3.46
N ALA A 309 -24.88 12.21 2.82
CA ALA A 309 -25.67 13.26 3.51
C ALA A 309 -26.70 12.63 4.47
N ASP A 310 -27.36 11.53 4.09
CA ASP A 310 -28.27 10.76 4.95
C ASP A 310 -27.54 10.24 6.22
N MET A 311 -26.36 9.67 6.05
CA MET A 311 -25.55 9.21 7.17
C MET A 311 -25.18 10.38 8.10
N ILE A 312 -24.74 11.50 7.54
CA ILE A 312 -24.30 12.68 8.30
C ILE A 312 -25.50 13.30 9.05
N GLU A 313 -26.66 13.41 8.41
CA GLU A 313 -27.88 13.91 9.04
C GLU A 313 -28.31 13.02 10.21
N GLN A 314 -28.32 11.69 10.02
CA GLN A 314 -28.67 10.74 11.08
C GLN A 314 -27.67 10.80 12.25
N ARG A 315 -26.37 10.87 11.95
CA ARG A 315 -25.32 11.01 12.99
C ARG A 315 -25.48 12.33 13.75
N SER A 316 -25.73 13.42 13.04
CA SER A 316 -25.96 14.73 13.65
C SER A 316 -27.19 14.74 14.55
N ALA A 317 -28.28 14.09 14.14
CA ALA A 317 -29.48 13.92 14.98
C ALA A 317 -29.18 13.15 16.27
N ALA A 318 -28.15 12.27 16.25
CA ALA A 318 -27.64 11.56 17.42
C ALA A 318 -26.54 12.35 18.19
N GLY A 319 -26.31 13.65 17.86
CA GLY A 319 -25.31 14.50 18.49
C GLY A 319 -23.86 14.26 18.03
N LYS A 320 -23.67 13.66 16.85
CA LYS A 320 -22.36 13.27 16.31
C LYS A 320 -22.06 14.00 15.00
N ASP A 321 -21.47 15.20 15.10
CA ASP A 321 -21.05 16.01 13.94
C ASP A 321 -19.60 15.69 13.51
N TYR A 322 -19.21 14.42 13.57
CA TYR A 322 -17.87 13.93 13.24
C TYR A 322 -17.92 12.51 12.68
N GLY A 323 -16.84 12.09 12.03
CA GLY A 323 -16.72 10.73 11.52
C GLY A 323 -15.52 10.53 10.60
N VAL A 324 -15.34 9.29 10.12
CA VAL A 324 -14.30 8.91 9.18
C VAL A 324 -14.93 8.25 7.96
N ILE A 325 -14.57 8.75 6.78
CA ILE A 325 -15.03 8.26 5.48
C ILE A 325 -13.81 7.88 4.66
N ILE A 326 -13.76 6.66 4.14
CA ILE A 326 -12.67 6.16 3.30
C ILE A 326 -13.18 6.00 1.87
N LEU A 327 -12.31 6.34 0.90
CA LEU A 327 -12.53 6.09 -0.52
C LEU A 327 -11.22 5.76 -1.25
N PRO A 328 -11.25 4.93 -2.31
CA PRO A 328 -10.09 4.71 -3.17
C PRO A 328 -9.85 5.88 -4.11
N GLU A 329 -8.60 6.14 -4.50
CA GLU A 329 -8.28 7.22 -5.45
C GLU A 329 -8.94 7.05 -6.81
N GLY A 330 -9.18 5.80 -7.22
CA GLY A 330 -9.83 5.48 -8.49
C GLY A 330 -11.35 5.57 -8.48
N LEU A 331 -12.00 5.91 -7.37
CA LEU A 331 -13.47 5.92 -7.24
C LEU A 331 -14.16 6.67 -8.39
N ILE A 332 -13.57 7.76 -8.85
CA ILE A 332 -14.17 8.61 -9.87
C ILE A 332 -14.36 7.88 -11.22
N GLU A 333 -13.51 6.93 -11.56
CA GLU A 333 -13.63 6.11 -12.80
C GLU A 333 -14.78 5.10 -12.72
N PHE A 334 -15.25 4.77 -11.52
CA PHE A 334 -16.36 3.84 -11.31
C PHE A 334 -17.74 4.53 -11.33
N ILE A 335 -17.77 5.87 -11.25
CA ILE A 335 -19.01 6.65 -11.34
C ILE A 335 -19.38 6.80 -12.83
N PRO A 336 -20.57 6.35 -13.27
CA PRO A 336 -20.90 6.21 -14.70
C PRO A 336 -20.70 7.48 -15.53
N GLU A 337 -21.15 8.63 -15.04
CA GLU A 337 -21.01 9.91 -15.76
C GLU A 337 -19.56 10.37 -15.87
N PHE A 338 -18.70 10.06 -14.88
CA PHE A 338 -17.28 10.37 -14.95
C PHE A 338 -16.50 9.38 -15.81
N ASN A 339 -16.88 8.11 -15.78
CA ASN A 339 -16.30 7.10 -16.65
C ASN A 339 -16.50 7.48 -18.12
N ALA A 340 -17.73 7.88 -18.50
CA ALA A 340 -18.05 8.33 -19.84
C ALA A 340 -17.23 9.59 -20.22
N LEU A 341 -17.17 10.58 -19.32
CA LEU A 341 -16.40 11.82 -19.54
C LEU A 341 -14.90 11.54 -19.70
N ILE A 342 -14.30 10.76 -18.80
CA ILE A 342 -12.86 10.43 -18.82
C ILE A 342 -12.52 9.62 -20.08
N SER A 343 -13.37 8.66 -20.46
CA SER A 343 -13.20 7.90 -21.70
C SER A 343 -13.18 8.80 -22.91
N GLU A 344 -14.15 9.72 -23.04
CA GLU A 344 -14.20 10.67 -24.16
C GLU A 344 -13.00 11.64 -24.18
N LEU A 345 -12.55 12.09 -22.98
CA LEU A 345 -11.35 12.91 -22.85
C LEU A 345 -10.09 12.15 -23.30
N ASN A 346 -9.97 10.87 -22.95
CA ASN A 346 -8.85 10.02 -23.37
C ASN A 346 -8.84 9.78 -24.88
N ASP A 347 -10.01 9.58 -25.49
CA ASP A 347 -10.13 9.31 -26.92
C ASP A 347 -9.84 10.56 -27.79
N LYS A 348 -10.31 11.73 -27.35
CA LYS A 348 -10.27 12.95 -28.16
C LYS A 348 -9.07 13.85 -27.90
N LEU A 349 -8.42 13.72 -26.75
CA LEU A 349 -7.43 14.68 -26.25
C LEU A 349 -6.10 14.04 -25.84
N ALA A 350 -5.78 12.87 -26.36
CA ALA A 350 -4.59 12.10 -25.97
C ALA A 350 -3.25 12.84 -26.16
N ASP A 351 -3.17 13.79 -27.09
CA ASP A 351 -1.90 14.42 -27.52
C ASP A 351 -1.83 15.96 -27.35
N ALA A 352 -2.79 16.60 -26.68
CA ALA A 352 -2.86 18.07 -26.69
C ALA A 352 -2.88 18.71 -25.29
N GLN A 353 -2.06 19.74 -25.09
CA GLN A 353 -2.36 20.77 -24.07
C GLN A 353 -3.60 21.54 -24.53
N VAL A 354 -4.73 21.36 -23.87
CA VAL A 354 -6.02 21.83 -24.36
C VAL A 354 -6.59 22.86 -23.40
N THR A 355 -7.08 23.96 -23.97
CA THR A 355 -7.85 24.95 -23.20
C THR A 355 -9.24 24.40 -22.87
N GLU A 356 -9.84 24.83 -21.77
CA GLU A 356 -11.20 24.45 -21.36
C GLU A 356 -12.23 24.68 -22.48
N ALA A 357 -12.11 25.77 -23.22
CA ALA A 357 -13.00 26.06 -24.34
C ALA A 357 -12.90 25.04 -25.48
N ALA A 358 -11.68 24.60 -25.79
CA ALA A 358 -11.46 23.57 -26.82
C ALA A 358 -12.01 22.21 -26.38
N VAL A 359 -11.86 21.87 -25.09
CA VAL A 359 -12.44 20.65 -24.50
C VAL A 359 -13.96 20.67 -24.62
N LEU A 360 -14.60 21.75 -24.20
CA LEU A 360 -16.07 21.87 -24.27
C LEU A 360 -16.61 21.80 -25.70
N ALA A 361 -15.84 22.27 -26.69
CA ALA A 361 -16.22 22.17 -28.10
C ALA A 361 -16.06 20.73 -28.66
N ALA A 362 -15.16 19.93 -28.07
CA ALA A 362 -14.88 18.56 -28.52
C ALA A 362 -15.79 17.51 -27.85
N LEU A 363 -16.29 17.77 -26.63
CA LEU A 363 -17.13 16.83 -25.87
C LEU A 363 -18.53 16.70 -26.46
N SER A 364 -19.14 15.53 -26.27
CA SER A 364 -20.59 15.32 -26.48
C SER A 364 -21.40 16.27 -25.59
N PRO A 365 -22.63 16.62 -25.96
CA PRO A 365 -23.49 17.52 -25.16
C PRO A 365 -23.67 17.03 -23.71
N GLU A 366 -23.81 15.72 -23.51
CA GLU A 366 -23.96 15.07 -22.22
C GLU A 366 -22.71 15.27 -21.37
N ASN A 367 -21.53 14.92 -21.88
CA ASN A 367 -20.26 15.04 -21.17
C ASN A 367 -19.83 16.51 -20.98
N ALA A 368 -20.15 17.39 -21.92
CA ALA A 368 -19.97 18.82 -21.76
C ALA A 368 -20.82 19.40 -20.60
N SER A 369 -22.04 18.87 -20.40
CA SER A 369 -22.90 19.24 -19.27
C SER A 369 -22.30 18.77 -17.95
N VAL A 370 -21.83 17.50 -17.87
CA VAL A 370 -21.12 16.97 -16.69
C VAL A 370 -19.90 17.82 -16.39
N PHE A 371 -19.04 18.08 -17.40
CA PHE A 371 -17.82 18.86 -17.22
C PHE A 371 -18.11 20.28 -16.68
N LYS A 372 -19.12 20.97 -17.20
CA LYS A 372 -19.52 22.31 -16.72
C LYS A 372 -20.05 22.31 -15.29
N TYR A 373 -20.68 21.22 -14.85
CA TYR A 373 -21.22 21.09 -13.49
C TYR A 373 -20.13 20.94 -12.45
N LEU A 374 -18.93 20.49 -12.84
CA LEU A 374 -17.82 20.25 -11.92
C LEU A 374 -17.24 21.55 -11.35
N PRO A 375 -16.77 21.54 -10.09
CA PRO A 375 -15.98 22.63 -9.54
C PRO A 375 -14.73 22.92 -10.39
N ASP A 376 -14.31 24.19 -10.42
CA ASP A 376 -13.17 24.66 -11.24
C ASP A 376 -11.90 23.84 -10.99
N PHE A 377 -11.62 23.51 -9.72
CA PHE A 377 -10.43 22.73 -9.38
C PHE A 377 -10.45 21.30 -9.94
N ILE A 378 -11.64 20.66 -10.05
CA ILE A 378 -11.77 19.34 -10.66
C ILE A 378 -11.60 19.44 -12.17
N ARG A 379 -12.21 20.46 -12.82
CA ARG A 379 -12.04 20.69 -14.26
C ARG A 379 -10.56 20.89 -14.60
N ALA A 380 -9.86 21.70 -13.81
CA ALA A 380 -8.42 21.91 -13.99
C ALA A 380 -7.62 20.60 -13.84
N GLN A 381 -7.98 19.74 -12.88
CA GLN A 381 -7.30 18.44 -12.67
C GLN A 381 -7.57 17.44 -13.81
N LEU A 382 -8.76 17.45 -14.41
CA LEU A 382 -9.07 16.64 -15.59
C LEU A 382 -8.26 17.07 -16.83
N LEU A 383 -7.77 18.30 -16.86
CA LEU A 383 -6.99 18.89 -17.94
C LEU A 383 -5.47 18.90 -17.71
N LEU A 384 -4.99 18.33 -16.60
CA LEU A 384 -3.55 18.17 -16.37
C LEU A 384 -2.89 17.32 -17.46
N ASP A 385 -1.56 17.41 -17.54
CA ASP A 385 -0.75 16.59 -18.41
C ASP A 385 -1.17 15.12 -18.33
N ARG A 386 -1.21 14.46 -19.49
CA ARG A 386 -1.57 13.06 -19.59
C ARG A 386 -0.51 12.17 -18.94
N ASP A 387 -0.92 10.98 -18.51
CA ASP A 387 0.03 9.96 -18.07
C ASP A 387 0.90 9.48 -19.26
N PRO A 388 1.96 8.70 -19.04
CA PRO A 388 2.79 8.15 -20.13
C PRO A 388 2.02 7.29 -21.14
N HIS A 389 0.78 6.93 -20.84
CA HIS A 389 -0.12 6.17 -21.71
C HIS A 389 -1.12 7.06 -22.49
N GLY A 390 -1.10 8.37 -22.26
CA GLY A 390 -2.01 9.33 -22.89
C GLY A 390 -3.36 9.49 -22.17
N ASN A 391 -3.51 8.94 -20.96
CA ASN A 391 -4.76 8.98 -20.21
C ASN A 391 -4.80 10.14 -19.20
N VAL A 392 -6.01 10.52 -18.78
CA VAL A 392 -6.23 11.42 -17.64
C VAL A 392 -5.51 10.88 -16.41
N GLN A 393 -4.80 11.73 -15.69
CA GLN A 393 -4.13 11.34 -14.45
C GLN A 393 -5.13 11.25 -13.27
N VAL A 394 -5.92 10.17 -13.23
CA VAL A 394 -6.99 9.96 -12.22
C VAL A 394 -6.49 10.13 -10.78
N ALA A 395 -5.28 9.67 -10.48
CA ALA A 395 -4.66 9.83 -9.16
C ALA A 395 -4.44 11.30 -8.73
N LYS A 396 -4.52 12.25 -9.66
CA LYS A 396 -4.43 13.70 -9.37
C LYS A 396 -5.78 14.33 -9.06
N ILE A 397 -6.88 13.62 -9.30
CA ILE A 397 -8.22 14.16 -9.07
C ILE A 397 -8.56 14.03 -7.59
N GLU A 398 -8.88 15.15 -6.96
CA GLU A 398 -9.21 15.21 -5.53
C GLU A 398 -10.70 14.84 -5.29
N THR A 399 -11.02 13.59 -5.55
CA THR A 399 -12.38 13.03 -5.42
C THR A 399 -12.95 13.22 -4.01
N GLU A 400 -12.12 13.18 -2.97
CA GLU A 400 -12.49 13.45 -1.58
C GLU A 400 -13.03 14.88 -1.39
N LYS A 401 -12.45 15.85 -2.09
CA LYS A 401 -12.92 17.25 -2.03
C LYS A 401 -14.19 17.46 -2.87
N LEU A 402 -14.28 16.77 -4.00
CA LEU A 402 -15.51 16.78 -4.82
C LEU A 402 -16.71 16.28 -4.01
N LEU A 403 -16.59 15.10 -3.41
CA LEU A 403 -17.65 14.53 -2.57
C LEU A 403 -18.00 15.44 -1.39
N ALA A 404 -17.00 16.02 -0.71
CA ALA A 404 -17.25 16.95 0.38
C ALA A 404 -18.03 18.18 -0.07
N ALA A 405 -17.69 18.75 -1.24
CA ALA A 405 -18.37 19.94 -1.78
C ALA A 405 -19.83 19.63 -2.13
N THR A 406 -20.08 18.49 -2.77
CA THR A 406 -21.46 18.08 -3.12
C THR A 406 -22.30 17.72 -1.89
N VAL A 407 -21.72 17.03 -0.91
CA VAL A 407 -22.37 16.74 0.38
C VAL A 407 -22.67 18.02 1.16
N ALA A 408 -21.73 18.96 1.23
CA ALA A 408 -21.97 20.26 1.88
C ALA A 408 -23.14 21.02 1.25
N ALA A 409 -23.18 21.05 -0.09
CA ALA A 409 -24.29 21.70 -0.82
C ALA A 409 -25.65 21.02 -0.56
N GLU A 410 -25.66 19.69 -0.49
CA GLU A 410 -26.87 18.93 -0.18
C GLU A 410 -27.34 19.16 1.27
N LEU A 411 -26.42 19.14 2.24
CA LEU A 411 -26.73 19.41 3.64
C LEU A 411 -27.22 20.85 3.86
N GLU A 412 -26.74 21.82 3.06
CA GLU A 412 -27.23 23.20 3.11
C GLU A 412 -28.69 23.31 2.60
N LYS A 413 -29.04 22.58 1.53
CA LYS A 413 -30.45 22.45 1.08
C LYS A 413 -31.32 21.86 2.19
N ARG A 414 -30.85 20.81 2.85
CA ARG A 414 -31.57 20.18 3.96
C ARG A 414 -31.69 21.10 5.17
N ARG A 415 -30.67 21.94 5.42
CA ARG A 415 -30.74 22.97 6.45
C ARG A 415 -31.81 24.02 6.13
N ALA A 416 -31.85 24.49 4.89
CA ALA A 416 -32.88 25.43 4.44
C ALA A 416 -34.30 24.83 4.52
N ALA A 417 -34.44 23.52 4.29
CA ALA A 417 -35.69 22.78 4.46
C ALA A 417 -36.02 22.44 5.93
N GLY A 418 -35.11 22.66 6.88
CA GLY A 418 -35.29 22.45 8.31
C GLY A 418 -35.06 21.02 8.80
N SER A 419 -34.62 20.08 7.94
CA SER A 419 -34.34 18.70 8.33
C SER A 419 -32.95 18.53 8.94
N TYR A 420 -31.93 19.24 8.45
CA TYR A 420 -30.56 19.19 8.99
C TYR A 420 -30.25 20.38 9.90
N LYS A 421 -29.80 20.09 11.11
CA LYS A 421 -29.44 21.13 12.12
C LYS A 421 -27.99 21.05 12.58
N GLY A 422 -27.22 20.09 12.08
CA GLY A 422 -25.85 19.82 12.50
C GLY A 422 -24.80 20.74 11.90
N SER A 423 -23.54 20.38 12.10
CA SER A 423 -22.38 21.08 11.54
C SER A 423 -21.53 20.10 10.72
N PHE A 424 -21.42 20.33 9.42
CA PHE A 424 -20.52 19.56 8.56
C PHE A 424 -19.27 20.35 8.26
N LYS A 425 -18.12 19.83 8.68
CA LYS A 425 -16.79 20.37 8.38
C LYS A 425 -15.88 19.21 7.99
N ALA A 426 -15.37 19.23 6.77
CA ALA A 426 -14.50 18.18 6.25
C ALA A 426 -13.01 18.49 6.48
N GLN A 427 -12.25 17.48 6.84
CA GLN A 427 -10.79 17.43 6.81
C GLN A 427 -10.35 16.37 5.80
N PHE A 428 -9.33 16.69 5.00
CA PHE A 428 -8.93 15.85 3.88
C PHE A 428 -7.58 15.20 4.14
N HIS A 429 -7.50 13.92 3.82
CA HIS A 429 -6.27 13.13 3.88
C HIS A 429 -6.13 12.33 2.59
N ALA A 430 -4.91 12.26 2.06
CA ALA A 430 -4.59 11.43 0.90
C ALA A 430 -3.34 10.62 1.24
N TYR A 431 -3.50 9.30 1.39
CA TYR A 431 -2.41 8.39 1.73
C TYR A 431 -2.07 7.52 0.52
N GLY A 432 -0.80 7.54 0.14
CA GLY A 432 -0.33 6.83 -1.04
C GLY A 432 1.14 6.49 -0.97
N TYR A 433 2.01 7.47 -1.19
CA TYR A 433 3.46 7.25 -1.24
C TYR A 433 4.04 6.76 0.09
N GLU A 434 3.42 7.06 1.22
CA GLU A 434 3.79 6.63 2.57
C GLU A 434 3.82 5.11 2.73
N GLY A 435 2.96 4.39 1.99
CA GLY A 435 2.87 2.92 2.01
C GLY A 435 3.83 2.21 1.05
N ARG A 436 4.62 2.93 0.23
CA ARG A 436 5.34 2.32 -0.91
C ARG A 436 6.77 1.90 -0.62
N ALA A 437 7.43 2.49 0.36
CA ALA A 437 8.87 2.31 0.59
C ALA A 437 9.24 2.15 2.07
N GLY A 438 8.27 1.91 2.94
CA GLY A 438 8.51 1.60 4.36
C GLY A 438 9.18 0.24 4.56
N LEU A 439 9.64 -0.01 5.78
CA LEU A 439 10.11 -1.34 6.17
C LEU A 439 8.96 -2.35 5.97
N PRO A 440 9.20 -3.50 5.31
CA PRO A 440 8.16 -4.49 5.10
C PRO A 440 7.70 -5.09 6.43
N THR A 441 6.41 -5.39 6.55
CA THR A 441 5.88 -6.21 7.65
C THR A 441 6.59 -7.55 7.71
N VAL A 442 6.47 -8.27 8.81
CA VAL A 442 7.03 -9.62 8.92
C VAL A 442 6.48 -10.54 7.81
N PHE A 443 5.19 -10.39 7.49
CA PHE A 443 4.57 -11.14 6.39
C PHE A 443 5.20 -10.79 5.03
N ASP A 444 5.23 -9.50 4.65
CA ASP A 444 5.82 -9.11 3.35
C ASP A 444 7.31 -9.45 3.28
N ALA A 445 8.07 -9.31 4.38
CA ALA A 445 9.48 -9.71 4.42
C ALA A 445 9.67 -11.20 4.11
N ALA A 446 8.89 -12.06 4.77
CA ALA A 446 8.94 -13.50 4.57
C ALA A 446 8.43 -13.92 3.18
N TYR A 447 7.29 -13.36 2.76
CA TYR A 447 6.67 -13.67 1.49
C TYR A 447 7.57 -13.28 0.30
N CYS A 448 8.15 -12.08 0.37
CA CYS A 448 9.10 -11.60 -0.64
C CYS A 448 10.35 -12.48 -0.73
N TYR A 449 10.91 -12.86 0.42
CA TYR A 449 12.07 -13.75 0.44
C TYR A 449 11.75 -15.11 -0.17
N ALA A 450 10.61 -15.69 0.19
CA ALA A 450 10.14 -16.94 -0.39
C ALA A 450 9.88 -16.84 -1.90
N LEU A 451 9.29 -15.72 -2.38
CA LEU A 451 9.10 -15.46 -3.81
C LEU A 451 10.44 -15.39 -4.55
N GLY A 452 11.44 -14.70 -3.98
CA GLY A 452 12.78 -14.61 -4.56
C GLY A 452 13.46 -15.97 -4.65
N ALA A 453 13.46 -16.73 -3.56
CA ALA A 453 14.01 -18.10 -3.54
C ALA A 453 13.27 -19.03 -4.51
N THR A 454 11.96 -18.88 -4.64
CA THR A 454 11.15 -19.62 -5.64
C THR A 454 11.56 -19.26 -7.06
N ALA A 455 11.74 -17.96 -7.36
CA ALA A 455 12.16 -17.51 -8.69
C ALA A 455 13.56 -18.03 -9.06
N SER A 456 14.52 -18.05 -8.12
CA SER A 456 15.85 -18.63 -8.35
C SER A 456 15.78 -20.11 -8.71
N MET A 457 14.91 -20.89 -8.04
CA MET A 457 14.70 -22.30 -8.33
C MET A 457 14.01 -22.56 -9.67
N LEU A 458 13.08 -21.67 -10.10
CA LEU A 458 12.49 -21.76 -11.45
C LEU A 458 13.57 -21.57 -12.52
N LEU A 459 14.47 -20.61 -12.34
CA LEU A 459 15.59 -20.38 -13.26
C LEU A 459 16.58 -21.54 -13.25
N ALA A 460 16.96 -22.05 -12.08
CA ALA A 460 17.85 -23.21 -11.93
C ALA A 460 17.28 -24.49 -12.59
N ALA A 461 15.96 -24.64 -12.58
CA ALA A 461 15.26 -25.70 -13.29
C ALA A 461 15.11 -25.46 -14.81
N GLY A 462 15.69 -24.39 -15.36
CA GLY A 462 15.62 -24.02 -16.77
C GLY A 462 14.25 -23.59 -17.27
N LEU A 463 13.38 -23.14 -16.35
CA LEU A 463 12.01 -22.71 -16.66
C LEU A 463 11.99 -21.23 -17.07
N THR A 464 11.13 -20.88 -18.03
CA THR A 464 10.97 -19.52 -18.56
C THR A 464 9.49 -19.20 -18.79
N GLY A 465 9.10 -17.91 -18.64
CA GLY A 465 7.71 -17.46 -18.81
C GLY A 465 6.83 -17.70 -17.58
N TYR A 466 7.42 -17.91 -16.41
CA TYR A 466 6.71 -18.18 -15.16
C TYR A 466 6.71 -16.99 -14.23
N LEU A 467 5.61 -16.83 -13.49
CA LEU A 467 5.50 -15.99 -12.29
C LEU A 467 5.72 -16.87 -11.06
N ALA A 468 6.60 -16.46 -10.16
CA ALA A 468 6.83 -17.16 -8.89
C ALA A 468 5.55 -17.19 -8.06
N SER A 469 5.24 -18.35 -7.52
CA SER A 469 4.02 -18.64 -6.75
C SER A 469 4.39 -19.20 -5.38
N VAL A 470 3.83 -18.60 -4.32
CA VAL A 470 3.93 -19.08 -2.95
C VAL A 470 2.52 -19.14 -2.37
N LYS A 471 2.11 -20.32 -1.92
CA LYS A 471 0.75 -20.65 -1.48
C LYS A 471 0.75 -21.18 -0.04
N ASN A 472 -0.45 -21.53 0.47
CA ASN A 472 -0.66 -22.02 1.83
C ASN A 472 -0.28 -20.98 2.90
N LEU A 473 -0.61 -19.72 2.65
CA LEU A 473 -0.17 -18.58 3.45
C LEU A 473 -0.80 -18.49 4.85
N LEU A 474 -1.83 -19.29 5.15
CA LEU A 474 -2.37 -19.44 6.53
C LEU A 474 -1.44 -20.27 7.42
N ALA A 475 -0.59 -21.10 6.83
CA ALA A 475 0.39 -21.87 7.58
C ALA A 475 1.65 -21.03 7.88
N PRO A 476 2.48 -21.42 8.86
CA PRO A 476 3.80 -20.83 9.07
C PRO A 476 4.66 -20.92 7.81
N ALA A 477 5.57 -19.96 7.60
CA ALA A 477 6.39 -19.86 6.39
C ALA A 477 7.14 -21.16 5.99
N PRO A 478 7.67 -21.97 6.93
CA PRO A 478 8.26 -23.26 6.57
C PRO A 478 7.33 -24.23 5.81
N GLN A 479 6.01 -24.12 6.02
CA GLN A 479 4.99 -24.98 5.40
C GLN A 479 4.41 -24.37 4.11
N TRP A 480 4.87 -23.24 3.65
CA TRP A 480 4.40 -22.64 2.41
C TRP A 480 4.77 -23.50 1.20
N GLN A 481 3.90 -23.51 0.23
CA GLN A 481 4.06 -24.27 -1.01
C GLN A 481 4.57 -23.34 -2.10
N CYS A 482 5.66 -23.72 -2.75
CA CYS A 482 6.34 -22.94 -3.76
C CYS A 482 6.19 -23.55 -5.15
N GLY A 483 6.22 -22.73 -6.19
CA GLY A 483 6.14 -23.17 -7.56
C GLY A 483 6.12 -22.03 -8.57
N GLY A 484 5.60 -22.27 -9.76
CA GLY A 484 5.50 -21.27 -10.81
C GLY A 484 4.22 -21.42 -11.62
N VAL A 485 3.62 -20.29 -11.95
CA VAL A 485 2.43 -20.19 -12.81
C VAL A 485 2.87 -19.61 -14.16
N PRO A 486 2.49 -20.20 -15.29
CA PRO A 486 2.74 -19.58 -16.59
C PRO A 486 2.09 -18.20 -16.65
N ILE A 487 2.85 -17.17 -17.00
CA ILE A 487 2.32 -15.79 -17.04
C ILE A 487 1.20 -15.70 -18.08
N THR A 488 1.30 -16.47 -19.16
CA THR A 488 0.29 -16.52 -20.23
C THR A 488 -1.09 -16.94 -19.74
N SER A 489 -1.18 -17.76 -18.69
CA SER A 489 -2.46 -18.17 -18.10
C SER A 489 -3.17 -17.06 -17.31
N LEU A 490 -2.45 -15.99 -16.98
CA LEU A 490 -2.98 -14.81 -16.29
C LEU A 490 -3.41 -13.70 -17.26
N CYS A 491 -3.09 -13.85 -18.57
CA CYS A 491 -3.28 -12.82 -19.58
C CYS A 491 -4.70 -12.83 -20.14
N VAL A 492 -5.18 -11.63 -20.43
CA VAL A 492 -6.37 -11.32 -21.25
C VAL A 492 -5.98 -10.36 -22.36
N ILE A 493 -6.82 -10.19 -23.36
CA ILE A 493 -6.60 -9.24 -24.45
C ILE A 493 -7.36 -7.93 -24.17
N GLU A 494 -6.63 -6.85 -24.03
CA GLU A 494 -7.19 -5.50 -23.90
C GLU A 494 -6.81 -4.62 -25.08
N ARG A 495 -7.74 -3.74 -25.45
CA ARG A 495 -7.46 -2.71 -26.46
C ARG A 495 -6.75 -1.52 -25.80
N ARG A 496 -5.45 -1.35 -26.12
CA ARG A 496 -4.61 -0.25 -25.61
C ARG A 496 -3.97 0.49 -26.77
N LYS A 497 -4.11 1.82 -26.80
CA LYS A 497 -3.61 2.68 -27.93
C LYS A 497 -4.03 2.15 -29.32
N GLY A 498 -5.30 1.77 -29.43
CA GLY A 498 -5.88 1.28 -30.70
C GLY A 498 -5.44 -0.13 -31.12
N LYS A 499 -4.60 -0.84 -30.34
CA LYS A 499 -4.11 -2.20 -30.63
C LYS A 499 -4.56 -3.18 -29.54
N ASN A 500 -4.86 -4.40 -29.94
CA ASN A 500 -5.09 -5.50 -29.00
C ASN A 500 -3.73 -5.94 -28.43
N LYS A 501 -3.60 -5.87 -27.10
CA LYS A 501 -2.37 -6.24 -26.39
C LYS A 501 -2.68 -7.28 -25.30
N PRO A 502 -1.80 -8.26 -25.09
CA PRO A 502 -1.91 -9.12 -23.90
C PRO A 502 -1.58 -8.28 -22.66
N VAL A 503 -2.37 -8.49 -21.61
CA VAL A 503 -2.14 -7.88 -20.29
C VAL A 503 -2.54 -8.88 -19.22
N ILE A 504 -1.86 -8.89 -18.08
CA ILE A 504 -2.30 -9.66 -16.92
C ILE A 504 -3.61 -9.05 -16.43
N ASN A 505 -4.64 -9.90 -16.26
CA ASN A 505 -5.95 -9.48 -15.79
C ASN A 505 -5.86 -8.92 -14.36
N LYS A 506 -6.50 -7.80 -14.11
CA LYS A 506 -6.52 -7.16 -12.80
C LYS A 506 -7.62 -7.74 -11.93
N ALA A 507 -7.25 -8.14 -10.72
CA ALA A 507 -8.20 -8.60 -9.72
C ALA A 507 -8.86 -7.41 -9.03
N LEU A 508 -10.16 -7.28 -9.22
CA LEU A 508 -11.03 -6.34 -8.54
C LEU A 508 -11.54 -6.93 -7.22
N VAL A 509 -12.16 -6.10 -6.37
CA VAL A 509 -12.93 -6.60 -5.22
C VAL A 509 -14.11 -7.40 -5.75
N GLU A 510 -14.15 -8.70 -5.45
CA GLU A 510 -15.30 -9.53 -5.79
C GLU A 510 -16.47 -9.22 -4.84
N LEU A 511 -17.58 -8.82 -5.44
CA LEU A 511 -18.81 -8.53 -4.70
C LEU A 511 -19.70 -9.78 -4.53
N ASP A 512 -19.56 -10.72 -5.44
CA ASP A 512 -20.26 -12.01 -5.48
C ASP A 512 -19.25 -13.10 -5.87
N GLY A 513 -19.52 -14.36 -5.56
CA GLY A 513 -18.65 -15.46 -5.96
C GLY A 513 -17.75 -15.97 -4.84
N PRO A 514 -16.81 -16.86 -5.19
CA PRO A 514 -16.04 -17.62 -4.20
C PRO A 514 -15.05 -16.77 -3.39
N MET A 515 -14.63 -15.62 -3.91
CA MET A 515 -13.66 -14.72 -3.25
C MET A 515 -14.32 -13.46 -2.66
N SER A 516 -15.67 -13.43 -2.59
CA SER A 516 -16.43 -12.26 -2.07
C SER A 516 -16.48 -12.16 -0.54
N GLN A 517 -15.89 -13.09 0.20
CA GLN A 517 -15.94 -13.12 1.67
C GLN A 517 -15.46 -11.82 2.33
N PRO A 518 -14.40 -11.12 1.87
CA PRO A 518 -14.01 -9.84 2.44
C PRO A 518 -15.08 -8.76 2.30
N PHE A 519 -15.69 -8.65 1.11
CA PHE A 519 -16.81 -7.73 0.87
C PHE A 519 -18.03 -8.11 1.71
N ALA A 520 -18.41 -9.38 1.75
CA ALA A 520 -19.54 -9.86 2.53
C ALA A 520 -19.34 -9.60 4.05
N ALA A 521 -18.13 -9.78 4.56
CA ALA A 521 -17.78 -9.47 5.94
C ALA A 521 -17.95 -7.98 6.24
N PHE A 522 -17.49 -7.10 5.35
CA PHE A 522 -17.68 -5.65 5.48
C PHE A 522 -19.14 -5.25 5.35
N ALA A 523 -19.84 -5.74 4.34
CA ALA A 523 -21.26 -5.44 4.07
C ALA A 523 -22.16 -5.78 5.26
N LYS A 524 -21.86 -6.87 5.98
CA LYS A 524 -22.59 -7.30 7.17
C LYS A 524 -22.54 -6.30 8.32
N ILE A 525 -21.44 -5.59 8.48
CA ILE A 525 -21.22 -4.67 9.62
C ILE A 525 -21.37 -3.20 9.26
N ARG A 526 -21.33 -2.84 7.97
CA ARG A 526 -21.25 -1.43 7.54
C ARG A 526 -22.45 -0.57 7.97
N SER A 527 -23.66 -1.15 8.04
CA SER A 527 -24.86 -0.43 8.49
C SER A 527 -24.75 0.02 9.96
N GLU A 528 -24.14 -0.84 10.80
CA GLU A 528 -23.86 -0.51 12.19
C GLU A 528 -22.74 0.51 12.31
N LEU A 529 -21.66 0.36 11.51
CA LEU A 529 -20.53 1.29 11.51
C LEU A 529 -20.92 2.72 11.17
N ARG A 530 -21.95 2.93 10.33
CA ARG A 530 -22.45 4.26 10.00
C ARG A 530 -22.83 5.08 11.24
N MET A 531 -23.40 4.44 12.26
CA MET A 531 -23.90 5.10 13.46
C MET A 531 -23.01 4.92 14.67
N LEU A 532 -22.19 3.86 14.70
CA LEU A 532 -21.30 3.56 15.80
C LEU A 532 -19.93 4.20 15.60
N ASP A 533 -19.27 4.56 16.71
CA ASP A 533 -17.87 4.96 16.74
C ASP A 533 -17.03 3.75 17.20
N ALA A 534 -17.24 2.63 16.51
CA ALA A 534 -16.60 1.34 16.78
C ALA A 534 -15.22 1.23 16.11
N TYR A 535 -14.50 2.36 16.02
CA TYR A 535 -13.20 2.40 15.39
C TYR A 535 -12.25 1.38 16.01
N ASN A 536 -11.51 0.69 15.15
CA ASN A 536 -10.39 -0.13 15.55
C ASN A 536 -9.09 0.61 15.22
N ILE A 537 -8.19 0.62 16.21
CA ILE A 537 -6.92 1.33 16.09
C ILE A 537 -5.84 0.26 16.14
N PRO A 538 -5.31 -0.15 14.97
CA PRO A 538 -4.35 -1.26 14.94
C PRO A 538 -3.00 -0.90 15.60
N GLY A 539 -2.70 0.40 15.73
CA GLY A 539 -1.41 0.86 16.20
C GLY A 539 -0.31 0.70 15.15
N PRO A 540 0.94 0.99 15.50
CA PRO A 540 2.06 0.87 14.59
C PRO A 540 2.34 -0.59 14.23
N ILE A 541 2.93 -0.80 13.05
CA ILE A 541 3.36 -2.12 12.59
C ILE A 541 4.36 -2.71 13.59
N GLN A 542 4.17 -3.97 13.95
CA GLN A 542 5.08 -4.72 14.79
C GLN A 542 6.06 -5.49 13.92
N TYR A 543 7.34 -5.46 14.29
CA TYR A 543 8.42 -6.06 13.51
C TYR A 543 9.10 -7.23 14.25
N ASP A 544 8.43 -7.82 15.23
CA ASP A 544 8.93 -9.00 15.93
C ASP A 544 9.02 -10.19 14.96
N MET A 545 10.25 -10.60 14.69
CA MET A 545 10.58 -11.66 13.73
C MET A 545 10.85 -13.00 14.42
N GLU A 546 10.78 -13.06 15.75
CA GLU A 546 11.05 -14.26 16.52
C GLU A 546 10.05 -15.37 16.20
N GLY A 547 10.54 -16.52 15.83
CA GLY A 547 9.73 -17.69 15.51
C GLY A 547 8.92 -17.62 14.22
N CYS A 548 9.20 -16.67 13.34
CA CYS A 548 8.56 -16.49 12.04
C CYS A 548 7.01 -16.53 12.09
N LYS A 549 6.42 -15.53 12.72
CA LYS A 549 4.96 -15.40 12.86
C LYS A 549 4.27 -14.84 11.60
N ALA A 550 4.89 -14.96 10.42
CA ALA A 550 4.38 -14.38 9.19
C ALA A 550 2.92 -14.75 8.87
N SER A 551 2.53 -16.01 9.17
CA SER A 551 1.16 -16.49 8.94
C SER A 551 0.09 -15.85 9.83
N THR A 552 0.47 -15.22 10.96
CA THR A 552 -0.49 -14.55 11.86
C THR A 552 -0.74 -13.10 11.45
N ASP A 553 0.11 -12.55 10.60
CA ASP A 553 0.12 -11.13 10.20
C ASP A 553 -0.38 -10.89 8.78
N ILE A 554 -0.88 -11.92 8.09
CA ILE A 554 -1.40 -11.78 6.72
C ILE A 554 -2.60 -10.81 6.66
N PRO A 555 -2.86 -10.14 5.51
CA PRO A 555 -4.00 -9.23 5.34
C PRO A 555 -5.33 -9.86 5.73
N VAL A 556 -6.24 -9.07 6.29
CA VAL A 556 -7.56 -9.55 6.73
C VAL A 556 -8.38 -10.03 5.53
N THR A 557 -8.31 -9.34 4.40
CA THR A 557 -8.98 -9.78 3.17
C THR A 557 -8.49 -11.15 2.75
N LEU A 558 -7.17 -11.37 2.76
CA LEU A 558 -6.59 -12.67 2.42
C LEU A 558 -6.99 -13.76 3.43
N GLN A 559 -7.03 -13.45 4.74
CA GLN A 559 -7.52 -14.40 5.76
C GLN A 559 -8.94 -14.85 5.44
N LEU A 560 -9.83 -13.92 5.09
CA LEU A 560 -11.23 -14.20 4.76
C LEU A 560 -11.37 -15.00 3.47
N GLU A 561 -10.63 -14.64 2.43
CA GLU A 561 -10.58 -15.37 1.15
C GLU A 561 -10.09 -16.81 1.32
N LEU A 562 -9.19 -17.05 2.27
CA LEU A 562 -8.69 -18.38 2.63
C LEU A 562 -9.56 -19.12 3.66
N GLY A 563 -10.74 -18.59 4.00
CA GLY A 563 -11.74 -19.25 4.82
C GLY A 563 -11.68 -18.98 6.32
N ALA A 564 -10.91 -17.98 6.77
CA ALA A 564 -10.93 -17.57 8.17
C ALA A 564 -12.29 -16.92 8.53
N ALA A 565 -12.76 -17.12 9.76
CA ALA A 565 -13.98 -16.49 10.21
C ALA A 565 -13.79 -14.98 10.45
N PRO A 566 -14.77 -14.13 10.05
CA PRO A 566 -14.73 -12.70 10.35
C PRO A 566 -14.68 -12.45 11.85
N LYS A 567 -13.83 -11.51 12.30
CA LYS A 567 -13.82 -11.08 13.69
C LYS A 567 -15.09 -10.28 13.98
N PRO A 568 -15.92 -10.67 14.99
CA PRO A 568 -17.16 -9.96 15.30
C PRO A 568 -16.87 -8.53 15.78
N LEU A 569 -17.86 -7.65 15.65
CA LEU A 569 -17.86 -6.37 16.33
C LEU A 569 -17.89 -6.64 17.85
N ASP A 570 -16.91 -6.11 18.58
CA ASP A 570 -16.94 -6.15 20.03
C ASP A 570 -17.93 -5.09 20.55
N SER A 571 -19.21 -5.47 20.61
CA SER A 571 -20.28 -4.61 21.13
C SER A 571 -20.10 -4.30 22.63
N SER A 572 -19.25 -5.06 23.35
CA SER A 572 -19.02 -4.82 24.79
C SER A 572 -18.23 -3.53 25.04
N ARG A 573 -17.43 -3.08 24.08
CA ARG A 573 -16.72 -1.78 24.15
C ARG A 573 -17.66 -0.60 23.94
N THR A 574 -18.65 -0.73 23.06
CA THR A 574 -19.64 0.33 22.77
C THR A 574 -20.68 0.45 23.89
N SER A 575 -21.15 -0.66 24.47
CA SER A 575 -22.17 -0.63 25.53
C SER A 575 -21.64 -0.08 26.86
N LYS A 576 -20.38 -0.30 27.21
CA LYS A 576 -19.77 0.25 28.43
C LYS A 576 -19.48 1.75 28.35
N ILE A 577 -19.26 2.29 27.15
CA ILE A 577 -19.09 3.73 26.94
C ILE A 577 -20.46 4.42 26.91
N MET A 578 -21.46 3.85 26.24
CA MET A 578 -22.83 4.41 26.20
C MET A 578 -23.54 4.39 27.56
N GLY A 579 -23.27 3.40 28.41
CA GLY A 579 -23.90 3.32 29.75
C GLY A 579 -23.44 4.37 30.77
N LYS A 580 -22.38 5.14 30.49
CA LYS A 580 -21.84 6.15 31.42
C LYS A 580 -21.95 7.61 30.93
N PHE A 581 -22.40 7.85 29.70
CA PHE A 581 -22.53 9.19 29.14
C PHE A 581 -23.95 9.52 28.64
N ILE A 582 -24.98 9.01 29.31
CA ILE A 582 -26.28 9.67 29.23
C ILE A 582 -26.18 10.88 30.15
N TYR A 583 -25.69 12.00 29.61
CA TYR A 583 -25.97 13.29 30.19
C TYR A 583 -27.47 13.53 30.04
N ALA A 584 -28.24 13.12 31.04
CA ALA A 584 -29.55 13.72 31.23
C ALA A 584 -29.32 15.22 31.35
N PRO A 585 -30.04 16.09 30.60
CA PRO A 585 -29.93 17.52 30.79
C PRO A 585 -30.22 17.80 32.24
N GLN A 586 -29.20 18.24 32.99
CA GLN A 586 -29.35 18.62 34.37
C GLN A 586 -30.34 19.83 34.41
N PRO A 587 -31.40 19.78 35.21
CA PRO A 587 -32.30 20.88 35.31
C PRO A 587 -31.53 22.12 35.78
N LEU A 588 -31.93 23.29 35.32
CA LEU A 588 -31.31 24.61 35.60
C LEU A 588 -31.05 24.93 37.08
N SER A 589 -31.61 24.16 38.03
CA SER A 589 -31.37 24.25 39.47
C SER A 589 -29.93 23.89 39.90
N ALA A 590 -29.20 23.08 39.12
CA ALA A 590 -27.83 22.69 39.48
C ALA A 590 -26.78 23.80 39.22
N ARG A 591 -27.14 24.86 38.49
CA ARG A 591 -26.25 26.03 38.32
C ARG A 591 -26.08 26.86 39.58
N SER A 592 -27.04 26.83 40.48
CA SER A 592 -26.99 27.57 41.76
C SER A 592 -26.05 26.90 42.78
N GLU A 593 -25.94 25.58 42.78
CA GLU A 593 -25.05 24.88 43.70
C GLU A 593 -23.56 25.00 43.27
N LEU A 594 -23.27 25.07 41.97
CA LEU A 594 -21.90 25.29 41.48
C LEU A 594 -21.43 26.75 41.78
N GLN A 595 -22.34 27.73 41.85
CA GLN A 595 -22.02 29.07 42.27
C GLN A 595 -21.80 29.19 43.79
N GLN A 596 -22.54 28.43 44.59
CA GLN A 596 -22.31 28.35 46.03
C GLN A 596 -21.00 27.60 46.38
N TRP A 597 -20.60 26.60 45.59
CA TRP A 597 -19.32 25.90 45.79
C TRP A 597 -18.10 26.81 45.49
N ARG A 598 -18.23 27.75 44.58
CA ARG A 598 -17.18 28.75 44.27
C ARG A 598 -17.00 29.84 45.31
N SER A 599 -17.95 30.02 46.22
CA SER A 599 -17.90 31.01 47.27
C SER A 599 -17.49 30.49 48.65
N ALA A 600 -17.33 29.17 48.82
CA ALA A 600 -16.86 28.57 50.08
C ALA A 600 -15.31 28.60 50.11
N ARG A 601 -14.78 29.32 51.11
CA ARG A 601 -13.34 29.44 51.40
C ARG A 601 -12.69 28.05 51.66
N PRO A 602 -11.44 27.82 51.19
CA PRO A 602 -10.76 26.56 51.36
C PRO A 602 -10.22 26.38 52.78
N HIS A 603 -10.87 25.54 53.58
CA HIS A 603 -10.27 25.06 54.81
C HIS A 603 -10.40 23.53 54.88
N ARG A 604 -9.22 22.87 54.93
CA ARG A 604 -8.90 21.48 55.25
C ARG A 604 -8.94 20.48 54.09
N VAL A 605 -7.74 20.21 53.56
CA VAL A 605 -7.41 18.99 52.84
C VAL A 605 -7.43 17.81 53.88
N PRO A 606 -8.11 16.70 53.61
CA PRO A 606 -8.14 15.55 54.49
C PRO A 606 -6.73 14.93 54.65
N LYS A 607 -6.41 14.56 55.92
CA LYS A 607 -5.10 14.03 56.35
C LYS A 607 -4.61 12.78 55.58
N ALA A 608 -5.51 12.06 54.90
CA ALA A 608 -5.21 10.83 54.17
C ALA A 608 -4.41 11.04 52.84
N LEU A 609 -4.24 12.28 52.36
CA LEU A 609 -3.46 12.57 51.16
C LEU A 609 -2.01 12.98 51.44
N LYS A 610 -1.60 13.06 52.71
CA LYS A 610 -0.24 13.47 53.11
C LYS A 610 0.78 12.33 53.15
N GLU A 611 0.38 11.07 52.96
CA GLU A 611 1.27 9.91 53.14
C GLU A 611 1.60 9.12 51.85
N LYS A 612 1.27 9.60 50.67
CA LYS A 612 1.76 8.97 49.43
C LYS A 612 2.99 9.70 48.94
N SER A 613 4.16 9.08 49.11
CA SER A 613 5.42 9.50 48.51
C SER A 613 5.27 9.65 47.01
N ILE A 614 5.54 10.83 46.50
CA ILE A 614 5.61 11.13 45.06
C ILE A 614 6.95 10.58 44.56
N ALA A 615 6.90 9.60 43.66
CA ALA A 615 8.09 9.11 42.99
C ALA A 615 8.65 10.18 42.07
N ALA A 616 9.94 10.50 42.21
CA ALA A 616 10.62 11.41 41.30
C ALA A 616 10.79 10.76 39.93
N VAL A 617 10.34 11.41 38.87
CA VAL A 617 10.59 11.01 37.51
C VAL A 617 11.79 11.80 36.96
N GLU A 618 12.84 11.08 36.62
CA GLU A 618 14.03 11.65 36.00
C GLU A 618 13.78 11.87 34.49
N ILE A 619 13.71 13.10 34.05
CA ILE A 619 13.64 13.43 32.62
C ILE A 619 15.07 13.68 32.12
N ARG A 620 15.57 12.81 31.27
CA ARG A 620 16.82 13.00 30.55
C ARG A 620 16.54 13.75 29.23
N GLU A 621 17.19 14.86 29.08
CA GLU A 621 17.36 15.68 27.87
C GLU A 621 16.10 16.00 27.03
N ILE A 622 15.56 17.18 27.20
CA ILE A 622 14.74 17.84 26.18
C ILE A 622 15.67 18.76 25.38
N SER A 623 15.92 18.41 24.14
CA SER A 623 16.60 19.27 23.16
C SER A 623 15.74 20.51 22.90
N ALA A 624 16.25 21.68 23.27
CA ALA A 624 15.59 22.96 23.06
C ALA A 624 15.75 23.39 21.60
N THR A 625 14.79 23.03 20.76
CA THR A 625 14.53 23.75 19.50
C THR A 625 13.08 24.19 19.52
N MET A 626 12.78 25.26 20.26
CA MET A 626 11.48 25.92 20.20
C MET A 626 11.63 27.28 19.50
N CYS A 627 10.69 27.52 18.59
CA CYS A 627 10.51 28.76 17.84
C CYS A 627 10.42 30.02 18.73
N PRO A 628 10.96 31.19 18.28
CA PRO A 628 11.10 32.39 19.10
C PRO A 628 9.86 33.23 19.32
N GLU A 629 8.65 32.83 18.97
CA GLU A 629 7.50 33.73 18.90
C GLU A 629 6.28 33.30 19.74
N HIS A 630 6.47 32.75 20.94
CA HIS A 630 5.32 32.54 21.83
C HIS A 630 5.41 33.37 23.11
N ASP A 631 4.36 34.19 23.31
CA ASP A 631 4.10 35.02 24.47
C ASP A 631 4.07 34.15 25.76
N MET A 632 5.08 34.34 26.60
CA MET A 632 5.27 33.62 27.86
C MET A 632 4.37 34.11 29.00
N SER A 633 3.49 35.07 28.76
CA SER A 633 2.59 35.64 29.78
C SER A 633 1.61 34.62 30.38
N TYR A 634 1.33 33.54 29.66
CA TYR A 634 0.42 32.49 30.11
C TYR A 634 1.06 31.59 31.19
N ILE A 635 2.35 31.34 31.11
CA ILE A 635 3.08 30.51 32.07
C ILE A 635 3.20 31.27 33.41
N HIS A 636 3.41 32.55 33.39
CA HIS A 636 3.48 33.36 34.61
C HIS A 636 2.16 33.39 35.41
N LYS A 637 1.03 33.32 34.70
CA LYS A 637 -0.31 33.30 35.33
C LYS A 637 -0.67 31.95 35.95
N PHE A 638 -0.06 30.85 35.47
CA PHE A 638 -0.28 29.50 36.01
C PHE A 638 0.46 29.30 37.33
N PHE A 639 1.68 29.86 37.45
CA PHE A 639 2.53 29.66 38.65
C PHE A 639 2.29 30.64 39.77
N SER A 640 1.58 31.75 39.54
CA SER A 640 1.26 32.74 40.59
C SER A 640 0.24 32.26 41.64
N ASN A 641 -0.36 31.06 41.46
CA ASN A 641 -1.33 30.50 42.39
C ASN A 641 -0.82 29.26 43.15
N VAL A 642 0.47 28.95 43.11
CA VAL A 642 1.07 27.80 43.80
C VAL A 642 2.08 28.37 44.81
N GLU A 643 1.80 28.21 46.10
CA GLU A 643 2.78 28.50 47.17
C GLU A 643 3.89 27.46 47.15
N ALA A 644 4.93 27.68 46.34
CA ALA A 644 6.21 26.97 46.38
C ALA A 644 7.33 28.03 46.34
N PRO A 645 8.50 27.77 46.93
CA PRO A 645 9.60 28.74 46.97
C PRO A 645 10.01 29.14 45.56
N MET A 646 10.04 30.41 45.31
CA MET A 646 10.35 31.04 44.03
C MET A 646 11.79 30.66 43.60
N VAL A 647 11.91 30.05 42.43
CA VAL A 647 13.17 29.99 41.71
C VAL A 647 13.23 31.17 40.77
N GLU A 648 14.18 32.06 41.00
CA GLU A 648 14.41 33.24 40.17
C GLU A 648 14.91 32.81 38.79
N ILE A 649 14.05 32.91 37.78
CA ILE A 649 14.41 32.66 36.36
C ILE A 649 14.91 33.96 35.77
N LYS A 650 16.21 34.09 35.56
CA LYS A 650 16.79 35.23 34.82
C LYS A 650 16.60 35.04 33.31
N PRO A 651 16.31 36.09 32.55
CA PRO A 651 16.20 36.00 31.10
C PRO A 651 17.53 35.61 30.47
N PHE A 652 17.48 34.72 29.50
CA PHE A 652 18.62 34.19 28.76
C PHE A 652 19.11 35.24 27.74
N ASP A 653 20.34 35.72 27.91
CA ASP A 653 21.06 36.52 26.92
C ASP A 653 21.80 35.55 25.99
N GLY A 654 21.44 35.55 24.71
CA GLY A 654 21.81 34.55 23.69
C GLY A 654 23.28 34.42 23.28
N ARG A 655 24.26 34.72 24.19
CA ARG A 655 25.69 34.70 23.88
C ARG A 655 26.55 34.07 24.96
N ARG A 656 26.27 32.86 25.43
CA ARG A 656 27.28 32.04 26.12
C ARG A 656 26.91 30.56 26.13
N GLU A 657 27.82 29.71 25.77
CA GLU A 657 27.74 28.26 25.88
C GLU A 657 27.55 27.83 27.35
N LEU A 658 26.62 26.92 27.61
CA LEU A 658 26.40 26.36 28.94
C LEU A 658 27.41 25.27 29.27
N PRO A 659 27.96 25.21 30.49
CA PRO A 659 28.81 24.11 30.94
C PRO A 659 27.95 22.85 31.18
N SER A 660 28.53 21.69 30.87
CA SER A 660 27.91 20.37 30.76
C SER A 660 27.45 19.69 32.07
N SER A 661 27.08 20.42 33.12
CA SER A 661 26.63 19.80 34.36
C SER A 661 25.71 20.68 35.23
N GLN A 662 24.49 20.96 34.78
CA GLN A 662 23.45 21.42 35.70
C GLN A 662 22.15 20.65 35.45
N LYS A 663 21.76 19.85 36.42
CA LYS A 663 20.45 19.17 36.48
C LYS A 663 19.39 20.16 36.90
N ILE A 664 18.34 20.32 36.12
CA ILE A 664 17.14 21.07 36.51
C ILE A 664 16.08 20.05 36.91
N GLY A 665 15.72 20.01 38.17
CA GLY A 665 14.62 19.21 38.67
C GLY A 665 13.32 20.03 38.66
N VAL A 666 12.28 19.51 38.08
CA VAL A 666 10.93 20.04 38.20
C VAL A 666 10.13 19.08 39.09
N VAL A 667 9.62 19.58 40.18
CA VAL A 667 8.74 18.81 41.10
C VAL A 667 7.32 19.28 40.83
N PHE A 668 6.44 18.34 40.53
CA PHE A 668 4.98 18.55 40.42
C PHE A 668 4.30 18.34 41.78
#